data_6fd22effaf6a84bb7c4b2ad29ccd25d4
#
_entry.id   6fd22effaf6a84bb7c4b2ad29ccd25d4
#
_cell.length_a   1.000
_cell.length_b   1.000
_cell.length_c   1.000
_cell.angle_alpha   90.00
_cell.angle_beta   90.00
_cell.angle_gamma   90.00
#
_symmetry.space_group_name_H-M   'P 1'
#
loop_
_entity.id
_entity.type
_entity.pdbx_description
1 polymer ?
#
loop_
_entity_poly.entity_id
_entity_poly.type
_entity_poly.pdbx_seq_one_letter_code
_entity_poly.pdbx_strand_id
1 'polypeptide(L)'
;MIDIKNIKLPSFQFLKKKWFIISLSSVVVLALIGLLWGLSLRGSMLEKAISKVKTKLKTDYALNLEIGQYGFSGLATVDFKRIKLIPDSSEQLAAIDEAQVSINLFPLLSGEVQLGDLKLLDADFTLVKKDSSSNYDFIFRKSTRNQADTLHANQATLAEKVDRLLQQVFLKIPQNLTLKDVSLSYQDSSSKQVVIVPNGIIDDGDYDIDVFLNEQEAKWNFKGAVNPSRETLNVTISSENKDAEIPFINKRLGLKVSFDEMSFHLDEVSRKGKEFLQISGGWDSKNLKVYHRRLSEEQILVPQITAQGGLLISENTLELVKGTDVQVKEFAFQPQIKYARKPNRLLSLAVHTGKFEAQHFFDAIPKGLFENLDDIQVEGQINYDMDFQVDLDKPDELKFSSSIDDSALRIKKWGKADVASLVGPVVYEAYEDTLKMRDILLSSTNPQFTPLNQIAPILKKTVLNTEDPYFYDHKGFELEAFQLSLITNIKEKKFKRGASTISMQLVKNLFLNRNKTMMRKFEEILLVWLMEQSNQVSKDRLFEIYLNIIEWGKNVYGIKEAAQYYFGKSPADLQIGESLYLSSIIPRPKTGLSSFDYTGHLKPWVLKHFNTYGYIMTKRNQLEGESVPANYGFYEVELQQGLRPARPKGLTDSMMTHDDIKDMVDEIDQEEAIRRTLIERLLGREPKTKDN
;
A
#
# COMPACT_ATOMS: atom_id res chain seq x y z
N MET A 1 -18.99 45.43 -40.05
CA MET A 1 -19.89 45.17 -41.19
C MET A 1 -19.03 45.20 -42.44
N ILE A 2 -18.56 44.05 -42.88
CA ILE A 2 -17.81 43.94 -44.13
C ILE A 2 -18.82 43.49 -45.19
N ASP A 3 -18.95 44.32 -46.24
CA ASP A 3 -19.92 44.21 -47.31
C ASP A 3 -19.58 43.02 -48.25
N ILE A 4 -20.41 41.96 -48.16
CA ILE A 4 -20.20 40.67 -48.85
C ILE A 4 -20.74 40.71 -50.32
N LYS A 5 -21.09 41.86 -50.83
CA LYS A 5 -21.77 41.98 -52.15
C LYS A 5 -20.85 42.06 -53.39
N ASN A 6 -19.52 42.03 -53.25
CA ASN A 6 -18.62 42.19 -54.40
C ASN A 6 -17.54 41.08 -54.59
N ILE A 7 -17.82 39.84 -54.22
CA ILE A 7 -16.95 38.72 -54.61
C ILE A 7 -17.43 38.26 -56.00
N LYS A 8 -16.83 38.80 -57.03
CA LYS A 8 -16.93 38.21 -58.39
C LYS A 8 -16.24 36.85 -58.40
N LEU A 9 -17.02 35.77 -58.38
CA LEU A 9 -16.52 34.44 -58.66
C LEU A 9 -15.86 34.46 -60.06
N PRO A 10 -14.63 33.94 -60.22
CA PRO A 10 -14.01 33.87 -61.54
C PRO A 10 -14.88 33.00 -62.46
N SER A 11 -15.23 33.57 -63.62
CA SER A 11 -16.07 32.92 -64.61
C SER A 11 -15.43 31.61 -65.06
N PHE A 12 -16.15 30.49 -64.91
CA PHE A 12 -15.76 29.13 -65.34
C PHE A 12 -15.57 28.99 -66.88
N GLN A 13 -15.19 30.03 -67.61
CA GLN A 13 -14.85 29.97 -69.04
C GLN A 13 -13.55 29.25 -69.33
N PHE A 14 -12.72 28.98 -68.31
CA PHE A 14 -11.45 28.21 -68.44
C PHE A 14 -11.67 26.72 -68.77
N LEU A 15 -12.80 26.15 -68.39
CA LEU A 15 -13.18 24.76 -68.62
C LEU A 15 -13.57 24.41 -70.06
N LYS A 16 -13.78 25.43 -70.92
CA LYS A 16 -14.16 25.20 -72.38
C LYS A 16 -12.98 25.15 -73.33
N LYS A 17 -11.72 25.30 -72.90
CA LYS A 17 -10.57 25.15 -73.76
C LYS A 17 -10.26 23.64 -73.91
N LYS A 18 -10.36 23.13 -75.15
CA LYS A 18 -10.04 21.73 -75.51
C LYS A 18 -8.70 21.26 -74.86
N TRP A 19 -7.72 22.11 -74.80
CA TRP A 19 -6.42 21.84 -74.12
C TRP A 19 -6.50 21.56 -72.61
N PHE A 20 -7.40 22.21 -71.85
CA PHE A 20 -7.59 21.94 -70.45
C PHE A 20 -8.21 20.56 -70.20
N ILE A 21 -9.19 20.19 -71.11
CA ILE A 21 -9.82 18.87 -71.05
C ILE A 21 -8.79 17.78 -71.37
N ILE A 22 -7.95 18.01 -72.40
CA ILE A 22 -6.89 17.06 -72.81
C ILE A 22 -5.82 16.93 -71.69
N SER A 23 -5.37 18.02 -71.13
CA SER A 23 -4.39 17.98 -70.03
C SER A 23 -4.95 17.32 -68.75
N LEU A 24 -6.21 17.62 -68.37
CA LEU A 24 -6.89 16.96 -67.24
C LEU A 24 -7.09 15.46 -67.53
N SER A 25 -7.51 15.09 -68.77
CA SER A 25 -7.65 13.69 -69.18
C SER A 25 -6.31 12.95 -69.12
N SER A 26 -5.22 13.60 -69.60
CA SER A 26 -3.88 13.02 -69.51
C SER A 26 -3.40 12.80 -68.09
N VAL A 27 -3.66 13.76 -67.16
CA VAL A 27 -3.34 13.62 -65.72
C VAL A 27 -4.15 12.49 -65.10
N VAL A 28 -5.45 12.38 -65.42
CA VAL A 28 -6.30 11.28 -64.95
C VAL A 28 -5.83 9.92 -65.48
N VAL A 29 -5.47 9.85 -66.75
CA VAL A 29 -4.93 8.60 -67.40
C VAL A 29 -3.58 8.22 -66.77
N LEU A 30 -2.67 9.16 -66.58
CA LEU A 30 -1.40 8.90 -65.88
C LEU A 30 -1.60 8.48 -64.43
N ALA A 31 -2.56 9.08 -63.72
CA ALA A 31 -2.92 8.68 -62.34
C ALA A 31 -3.53 7.26 -62.34
N LEU A 32 -4.38 6.91 -63.31
CA LEU A 32 -4.92 5.55 -63.45
C LEU A 32 -3.84 4.52 -63.81
N ILE A 33 -2.92 4.85 -64.73
CA ILE A 33 -1.77 3.99 -65.06
C ILE A 33 -0.88 3.81 -63.84
N GLY A 34 -0.57 4.87 -63.07
CA GLY A 34 0.16 4.82 -61.83
C GLY A 34 -0.54 3.97 -60.77
N LEU A 35 -1.86 4.10 -60.66
CA LEU A 35 -2.69 3.28 -59.76
C LEU A 35 -2.65 1.80 -60.16
N LEU A 36 -2.87 1.48 -61.46
CA LEU A 36 -2.82 0.11 -61.97
C LEU A 36 -1.43 -0.51 -61.81
N TRP A 37 -0.38 0.27 -62.02
CA TRP A 37 1.00 -0.17 -61.82
C TRP A 37 1.29 -0.40 -60.34
N GLY A 38 0.86 0.52 -59.45
CA GLY A 38 0.93 0.35 -58.01
C GLY A 38 0.18 -0.88 -57.52
N LEU A 39 -1.04 -1.12 -58.05
CA LEU A 39 -1.83 -2.32 -57.75
C LEU A 39 -1.17 -3.62 -58.20
N SER A 40 -0.42 -3.60 -59.36
CA SER A 40 0.30 -4.78 -59.83
C SER A 40 1.51 -5.16 -59.00
N LEU A 41 2.14 -4.19 -58.31
CA LEU A 41 3.31 -4.42 -57.46
C LEU A 41 2.94 -4.81 -55.99
N ARG A 42 1.69 -4.60 -55.58
CA ARG A 42 1.25 -4.79 -54.17
C ARG A 42 1.48 -6.21 -53.67
N GLY A 43 1.30 -7.23 -54.51
CA GLY A 43 1.55 -8.63 -54.13
C GLY A 43 3.00 -8.88 -53.71
N SER A 44 3.95 -8.43 -54.56
CA SER A 44 5.38 -8.56 -54.29
C SER A 44 5.82 -7.74 -53.05
N MET A 45 5.19 -6.57 -52.83
CA MET A 45 5.43 -5.78 -51.65
C MET A 45 4.93 -6.49 -50.36
N LEU A 46 3.76 -7.13 -50.42
CA LEU A 46 3.20 -7.91 -49.31
C LEU A 46 4.10 -9.11 -48.98
N GLU A 47 4.57 -9.87 -49.98
CA GLU A 47 5.51 -10.98 -49.79
C GLU A 47 6.80 -10.53 -49.09
N LYS A 48 7.38 -9.42 -49.55
CA LYS A 48 8.58 -8.84 -48.95
C LYS A 48 8.32 -8.38 -47.52
N ALA A 49 7.16 -7.77 -47.25
CA ALA A 49 6.77 -7.36 -45.90
C ALA A 49 6.60 -8.56 -44.97
N ILE A 50 5.90 -9.60 -45.40
CA ILE A 50 5.73 -10.84 -44.62
C ILE A 50 7.08 -11.52 -44.35
N SER A 51 7.94 -11.64 -45.39
CA SER A 51 9.28 -12.20 -45.24
C SER A 51 10.11 -11.41 -44.23
N LYS A 52 10.06 -10.08 -44.28
CA LYS A 52 10.76 -9.21 -43.32
C LYS A 52 10.22 -9.40 -41.86
N VAL A 53 8.90 -9.51 -41.72
CA VAL A 53 8.26 -9.77 -40.41
C VAL A 53 8.68 -11.16 -39.89
N LYS A 54 8.60 -12.21 -40.70
CA LYS A 54 9.04 -13.57 -40.34
C LYS A 54 10.50 -13.57 -39.90
N THR A 55 11.39 -12.94 -40.68
CA THR A 55 12.80 -12.84 -40.32
C THR A 55 13.01 -12.09 -39.02
N LYS A 56 12.33 -10.95 -38.83
CA LYS A 56 12.45 -10.17 -37.61
C LYS A 56 11.94 -10.91 -36.39
N LEU A 57 10.80 -11.59 -36.46
CA LEU A 57 10.27 -12.40 -35.36
C LEU A 57 11.22 -13.54 -35.00
N LYS A 58 11.83 -14.19 -36.00
CA LYS A 58 12.80 -15.27 -35.81
C LYS A 58 14.09 -14.75 -35.16
N THR A 59 14.68 -13.68 -35.68
CA THR A 59 15.99 -13.17 -35.26
C THR A 59 15.92 -12.43 -33.92
N ASP A 60 14.91 -11.59 -33.72
CA ASP A 60 14.82 -10.69 -32.56
C ASP A 60 14.12 -11.33 -31.38
N TYR A 61 13.20 -12.27 -31.62
CA TYR A 61 12.34 -12.85 -30.58
C TYR A 61 12.37 -14.38 -30.50
N ALA A 62 13.07 -15.06 -31.38
CA ALA A 62 13.08 -16.52 -31.50
C ALA A 62 11.66 -17.12 -31.68
N LEU A 63 10.86 -16.45 -32.51
CA LEU A 63 9.47 -16.82 -32.83
C LEU A 63 9.35 -17.22 -34.31
N ASN A 64 8.72 -18.35 -34.54
CA ASN A 64 8.35 -18.81 -35.87
C ASN A 64 6.92 -18.35 -36.19
N LEU A 65 6.75 -17.62 -37.28
CA LEU A 65 5.45 -17.23 -37.82
C LEU A 65 5.12 -18.09 -39.03
N GLU A 66 4.10 -18.92 -38.91
CA GLU A 66 3.53 -19.70 -39.99
C GLU A 66 2.24 -19.04 -40.49
N ILE A 67 2.05 -18.90 -41.77
CA ILE A 67 0.84 -18.36 -42.40
C ILE A 67 0.46 -19.32 -43.52
N GLY A 68 -0.71 -19.93 -43.43
CA GLY A 68 -1.18 -20.89 -44.42
C GLY A 68 -1.56 -20.26 -45.74
N GLN A 69 -2.29 -19.14 -45.70
CA GLN A 69 -2.71 -18.38 -46.88
C GLN A 69 -2.77 -16.89 -46.55
N TYR A 70 -2.48 -16.05 -47.53
CA TYR A 70 -2.67 -14.61 -47.43
C TYR A 70 -2.94 -14.00 -48.82
N GLY A 71 -3.67 -12.90 -48.81
CA GLY A 71 -4.00 -12.19 -50.04
C GLY A 71 -4.74 -10.88 -49.79
N PHE A 72 -4.83 -10.05 -50.80
CA PHE A 72 -5.62 -8.84 -50.74
C PHE A 72 -7.11 -9.13 -50.93
N SER A 73 -7.97 -8.65 -50.02
CA SER A 73 -9.42 -8.63 -50.17
C SER A 73 -9.97 -7.25 -50.53
N GLY A 74 -9.13 -6.20 -50.43
CA GLY A 74 -9.46 -4.82 -50.76
C GLY A 74 -8.26 -4.05 -51.33
N LEU A 75 -8.39 -2.71 -51.45
CA LEU A 75 -7.28 -1.84 -51.86
C LEU A 75 -6.11 -1.88 -50.89
N ALA A 76 -6.41 -1.79 -49.59
CA ALA A 76 -5.43 -1.76 -48.51
C ALA A 76 -5.72 -2.81 -47.40
N THR A 77 -6.57 -3.77 -47.68
CA THR A 77 -6.98 -4.83 -46.76
C THR A 77 -6.35 -6.15 -47.17
N VAL A 78 -5.75 -6.85 -46.23
CA VAL A 78 -5.10 -8.16 -46.40
C VAL A 78 -5.76 -9.16 -45.48
N ASP A 79 -6.16 -10.30 -46.07
CA ASP A 79 -6.67 -11.45 -45.32
C ASP A 79 -5.54 -12.46 -45.11
N PHE A 80 -5.48 -12.98 -43.92
CA PHE A 80 -4.56 -14.04 -43.51
C PHE A 80 -5.38 -15.21 -42.99
N LYS A 81 -5.00 -16.45 -43.35
CA LYS A 81 -5.66 -17.66 -42.86
C LYS A 81 -4.65 -18.63 -42.25
N ARG A 82 -5.06 -19.29 -41.20
CA ARG A 82 -4.26 -20.29 -40.47
C ARG A 82 -2.89 -19.74 -40.05
N ILE A 83 -2.92 -18.71 -39.20
CA ILE A 83 -1.73 -18.10 -38.64
C ILE A 83 -1.35 -18.87 -37.36
N LYS A 84 -0.08 -19.25 -37.27
CA LYS A 84 0.48 -19.81 -35.99
C LYS A 84 1.71 -19.06 -35.61
N LEU A 85 1.83 -18.80 -34.29
CA LEU A 85 3.01 -18.21 -33.71
C LEU A 85 3.59 -19.19 -32.66
N ILE A 86 4.80 -19.67 -32.96
CA ILE A 86 5.42 -20.77 -32.21
C ILE A 86 6.81 -20.33 -31.74
N PRO A 87 7.08 -20.22 -30.41
CA PRO A 87 8.43 -20.00 -29.91
C PRO A 87 9.34 -21.21 -30.20
N ASP A 88 10.65 -20.97 -30.43
CA ASP A 88 11.60 -22.02 -30.85
C ASP A 88 11.73 -23.19 -29.87
N SER A 89 11.51 -22.97 -28.58
CA SER A 89 11.75 -23.94 -27.51
C SER A 89 10.53 -24.22 -26.63
N SER A 90 9.32 -23.88 -27.08
CA SER A 90 8.14 -23.90 -26.21
C SER A 90 6.86 -24.23 -26.97
N GLU A 91 5.76 -24.32 -26.24
CA GLU A 91 4.43 -24.59 -26.78
C GLU A 91 3.93 -23.41 -27.61
N GLN A 92 3.01 -23.68 -28.56
CA GLN A 92 2.38 -22.70 -29.44
C GLN A 92 1.79 -21.54 -28.59
N LEU A 93 2.12 -20.31 -28.98
CA LEU A 93 1.68 -19.09 -28.32
C LEU A 93 0.33 -18.60 -28.86
N ALA A 94 0.13 -18.69 -30.20
CA ALA A 94 -1.12 -18.27 -30.81
C ALA A 94 -1.48 -19.14 -32.01
N ALA A 95 -2.78 -19.39 -32.19
CA ALA A 95 -3.40 -19.92 -33.38
C ALA A 95 -4.54 -18.98 -33.77
N ILE A 96 -4.59 -18.54 -35.03
CA ILE A 96 -5.65 -17.65 -35.54
C ILE A 96 -6.10 -18.21 -36.89
N ASP A 97 -7.37 -18.58 -36.95
CA ASP A 97 -7.89 -19.18 -38.17
C ASP A 97 -8.06 -18.13 -39.24
N GLU A 98 -8.58 -16.96 -38.93
CA GLU A 98 -8.72 -15.86 -39.87
C GLU A 98 -8.39 -14.50 -39.25
N ALA A 99 -7.55 -13.73 -39.92
CA ALA A 99 -7.25 -12.35 -39.56
C ALA A 99 -7.34 -11.47 -40.78
N GLN A 100 -8.06 -10.36 -40.67
CA GLN A 100 -8.14 -9.32 -41.69
C GLN A 100 -7.54 -8.03 -41.14
N VAL A 101 -6.61 -7.45 -41.88
CA VAL A 101 -5.89 -6.25 -41.51
C VAL A 101 -6.01 -5.21 -42.60
N SER A 102 -6.55 -4.03 -42.28
CA SER A 102 -6.53 -2.89 -43.20
C SER A 102 -5.58 -1.80 -42.69
N ILE A 103 -5.03 -1.05 -43.63
CA ILE A 103 -4.10 0.06 -43.38
C ILE A 103 -4.74 1.34 -43.88
N ASN A 104 -4.66 2.40 -43.07
CA ASN A 104 -5.12 3.72 -43.45
C ASN A 104 -4.22 4.29 -44.57
N LEU A 105 -4.80 4.57 -45.74
CA LEU A 105 -4.05 5.04 -46.93
C LEU A 105 -3.56 6.49 -46.77
N PHE A 106 -4.27 7.35 -46.05
CA PHE A 106 -3.87 8.76 -45.86
C PHE A 106 -2.56 8.93 -45.06
N PRO A 107 -2.39 8.31 -43.90
CA PRO A 107 -1.12 8.32 -43.16
C PRO A 107 0.02 7.63 -43.93
N LEU A 108 -0.31 6.62 -44.74
CA LEU A 108 0.69 5.94 -45.59
C LEU A 108 1.33 6.88 -46.59
N LEU A 109 0.61 7.91 -47.08
CA LEU A 109 1.14 8.95 -47.97
C LEU A 109 2.25 9.79 -47.30
N SER A 110 2.23 9.93 -46.00
CA SER A 110 3.30 10.59 -45.20
C SER A 110 4.37 9.62 -44.72
N GLY A 111 4.28 8.33 -45.07
CA GLY A 111 5.22 7.28 -44.67
C GLY A 111 4.90 6.64 -43.31
N GLU A 112 3.77 6.97 -42.70
CA GLU A 112 3.30 6.40 -41.45
C GLU A 112 2.35 5.23 -41.72
N VAL A 113 2.62 4.07 -41.06
CA VAL A 113 1.76 2.88 -41.14
C VAL A 113 0.83 2.89 -39.93
N GLN A 114 -0.42 3.27 -40.16
CA GLN A 114 -1.49 3.22 -39.18
C GLN A 114 -2.48 2.11 -39.52
N LEU A 115 -2.79 1.26 -38.51
CA LEU A 115 -3.83 0.24 -38.64
C LEU A 115 -5.20 0.93 -38.71
N GLY A 116 -5.98 0.62 -39.74
CA GLY A 116 -7.38 1.03 -39.86
C GLY A 116 -8.28 0.04 -39.12
N ASP A 117 -8.56 -1.10 -39.81
CA ASP A 117 -9.41 -2.13 -39.25
C ASP A 117 -8.62 -3.40 -38.96
N LEU A 118 -8.95 -4.06 -37.85
CA LEU A 118 -8.46 -5.38 -37.50
C LEU A 118 -9.65 -6.29 -37.20
N LYS A 119 -9.70 -7.44 -37.86
CA LYS A 119 -10.69 -8.47 -37.59
C LYS A 119 -9.98 -9.77 -37.25
N LEU A 120 -10.34 -10.38 -36.15
CA LEU A 120 -9.84 -11.68 -35.71
C LEU A 120 -11.02 -12.64 -35.50
N LEU A 121 -10.95 -13.80 -36.14
CA LEU A 121 -11.95 -14.85 -36.04
C LEU A 121 -11.26 -16.14 -35.61
N ASP A 122 -11.87 -16.84 -34.67
CA ASP A 122 -11.41 -18.11 -34.14
C ASP A 122 -9.91 -18.03 -33.75
N ALA A 123 -9.62 -17.22 -32.75
CA ALA A 123 -8.24 -16.94 -32.33
C ALA A 123 -7.98 -17.42 -30.90
N ASP A 124 -7.00 -18.32 -30.74
CA ASP A 124 -6.57 -18.85 -29.47
C ASP A 124 -5.16 -18.35 -29.11
N PHE A 125 -5.04 -17.70 -27.97
CA PHE A 125 -3.79 -17.30 -27.38
C PHE A 125 -3.52 -18.14 -26.13
N THR A 126 -2.36 -18.80 -26.07
CA THR A 126 -2.01 -19.68 -24.96
C THR A 126 -0.70 -19.25 -24.31
N LEU A 127 -0.77 -18.80 -23.09
CA LEU A 127 0.37 -18.43 -22.25
C LEU A 127 0.66 -19.57 -21.27
N VAL A 128 1.82 -20.20 -21.41
CA VAL A 128 2.25 -21.33 -20.56
C VAL A 128 3.50 -20.97 -19.80
N LYS A 129 3.47 -21.17 -18.48
CA LYS A 129 4.62 -21.02 -17.61
C LYS A 129 4.96 -22.36 -16.97
N LYS A 130 6.17 -22.87 -17.21
CA LYS A 130 6.72 -24.08 -16.59
C LYS A 130 7.94 -23.69 -15.77
N ASP A 131 7.83 -23.83 -14.44
CA ASP A 131 8.90 -23.55 -13.48
C ASP A 131 9.65 -22.21 -13.76
N SER A 132 10.82 -22.28 -14.36
CA SER A 132 11.70 -21.13 -14.65
C SER A 132 11.55 -20.57 -16.07
N SER A 133 10.73 -21.15 -16.95
CA SER A 133 10.57 -20.73 -18.34
C SER A 133 9.10 -20.57 -18.73
N SER A 134 8.84 -19.68 -19.71
CA SER A 134 7.51 -19.52 -20.29
C SER A 134 7.58 -19.41 -21.82
N ASN A 135 6.47 -19.72 -22.51
CA ASN A 135 6.38 -19.54 -23.96
C ASN A 135 6.30 -18.07 -24.37
N TYR A 136 6.26 -17.17 -23.41
CA TYR A 136 6.23 -15.71 -23.58
C TYR A 136 7.46 -14.99 -23.00
N ASP A 137 8.53 -15.69 -22.61
CA ASP A 137 9.78 -15.09 -22.08
C ASP A 137 10.44 -14.10 -23.03
N PHE A 138 10.20 -14.26 -24.33
CA PHE A 138 10.72 -13.34 -25.35
C PHE A 138 10.24 -11.90 -25.17
N ILE A 139 9.08 -11.67 -24.55
CA ILE A 139 8.56 -10.32 -24.25
C ILE A 139 9.50 -9.57 -23.31
N PHE A 140 10.20 -10.29 -22.43
CA PHE A 140 11.10 -9.73 -21.42
C PHE A 140 12.58 -9.76 -21.82
N ARG A 141 12.92 -10.42 -22.97
CA ARG A 141 14.29 -10.45 -23.48
C ARG A 141 14.66 -9.09 -24.05
N LYS A 142 15.80 -8.54 -23.61
CA LYS A 142 16.38 -7.36 -24.26
C LYS A 142 16.80 -7.75 -25.67
N SER A 143 16.31 -7.04 -26.68
CA SER A 143 16.78 -7.21 -28.07
C SER A 143 18.30 -7.07 -28.12
N THR A 144 18.98 -8.08 -28.63
CA THR A 144 20.47 -8.11 -28.73
C THR A 144 21.00 -7.20 -29.85
N ARG A 145 20.11 -6.53 -30.58
CA ARG A 145 20.46 -5.73 -31.74
C ARG A 145 20.42 -4.23 -31.44
N ASN A 146 21.35 -3.70 -30.75
CA ASN A 146 21.77 -2.29 -30.81
C ASN A 146 22.63 -1.96 -29.59
N GLN A 147 23.93 -2.27 -29.65
CA GLN A 147 24.88 -1.69 -28.69
C GLN A 147 24.90 -0.15 -28.77
N ALA A 148 24.55 0.45 -29.92
CA ALA A 148 24.39 1.90 -30.05
C ALA A 148 23.11 2.44 -29.41
N ASP A 149 21.96 1.73 -29.56
CA ASP A 149 20.68 2.10 -28.93
C ASP A 149 20.65 1.79 -27.42
N THR A 150 21.46 0.83 -26.94
CA THR A 150 21.58 0.55 -25.51
C THR A 150 22.27 1.66 -24.74
N LEU A 151 23.19 2.41 -25.36
CA LEU A 151 23.79 3.60 -24.74
C LEU A 151 22.74 4.72 -24.59
N HIS A 152 21.90 4.95 -25.60
CA HIS A 152 20.80 5.92 -25.51
C HIS A 152 19.63 5.42 -24.66
N ALA A 153 19.31 4.13 -24.67
CA ALA A 153 18.25 3.55 -23.83
C ALA A 153 18.60 3.55 -22.34
N ASN A 154 19.87 3.44 -21.96
CA ASN A 154 20.33 3.58 -20.57
C ASN A 154 20.31 5.04 -20.08
N GLN A 155 20.24 6.01 -20.98
CA GLN A 155 20.13 7.44 -20.67
C GLN A 155 18.67 7.94 -20.68
N ALA A 156 17.69 7.15 -21.20
CA ALA A 156 16.30 7.55 -21.27
C ALA A 156 15.71 7.74 -19.86
N THR A 157 15.06 8.88 -19.65
CA THR A 157 14.39 9.24 -18.41
C THR A 157 13.21 8.33 -18.11
N LEU A 158 12.68 8.35 -16.88
CA LEU A 158 11.46 7.61 -16.53
C LEU A 158 10.28 8.12 -17.37
N ALA A 159 10.15 9.44 -17.51
CA ALA A 159 9.12 10.08 -18.33
C ALA A 159 9.16 9.57 -19.77
N GLU A 160 10.34 9.57 -20.43
CA GLU A 160 10.48 9.07 -21.80
C GLU A 160 10.15 7.58 -21.96
N LYS A 161 10.44 6.75 -20.93
CA LYS A 161 10.12 5.32 -20.97
C LYS A 161 8.61 5.08 -20.89
N VAL A 162 7.92 5.79 -19.99
CA VAL A 162 6.47 5.70 -19.84
C VAL A 162 5.77 6.28 -21.07
N ASP A 163 6.25 7.42 -21.59
CA ASP A 163 5.70 8.04 -22.79
C ASP A 163 5.80 7.11 -24.01
N ARG A 164 6.97 6.51 -24.26
CA ARG A 164 7.13 5.51 -25.34
C ARG A 164 6.17 4.32 -25.16
N LEU A 165 5.99 3.86 -23.92
CA LEU A 165 5.05 2.77 -23.64
C LEU A 165 3.62 3.17 -23.98
N LEU A 166 3.16 4.34 -23.55
CA LEU A 166 1.83 4.87 -23.85
C LEU A 166 1.62 5.01 -25.37
N GLN A 167 2.55 5.66 -26.05
CA GLN A 167 2.49 5.80 -27.52
C GLN A 167 2.43 4.44 -28.21
N GLN A 168 3.25 3.47 -27.80
CA GLN A 168 3.24 2.13 -28.37
C GLN A 168 1.90 1.40 -28.16
N VAL A 169 1.26 1.61 -27.00
CA VAL A 169 -0.06 1.03 -26.72
C VAL A 169 -1.10 1.66 -27.61
N PHE A 170 -1.21 2.99 -27.63
CA PHE A 170 -2.21 3.69 -28.42
C PHE A 170 -2.04 3.48 -29.95
N LEU A 171 -0.80 3.46 -30.45
CA LEU A 171 -0.54 3.19 -31.88
C LEU A 171 -0.95 1.78 -32.34
N LYS A 172 -1.09 0.83 -31.42
CA LYS A 172 -1.49 -0.55 -31.74
C LYS A 172 -2.99 -0.79 -31.60
N ILE A 173 -3.74 0.14 -31.04
CA ILE A 173 -5.19 0.05 -30.96
C ILE A 173 -5.73 0.47 -32.35
N PRO A 174 -6.39 -0.43 -33.11
CA PRO A 174 -7.00 -0.07 -34.38
C PRO A 174 -8.22 0.82 -34.15
N GLN A 175 -8.57 1.63 -35.15
CA GLN A 175 -9.77 2.48 -35.07
C GLN A 175 -11.03 1.62 -35.03
N ASN A 176 -11.02 0.51 -35.80
CA ASN A 176 -12.08 -0.50 -35.78
C ASN A 176 -11.50 -1.87 -35.49
N LEU A 177 -12.12 -2.59 -34.55
CA LEU A 177 -11.76 -3.95 -34.18
C LEU A 177 -13.00 -4.84 -34.17
N THR A 178 -12.90 -6.00 -34.81
CA THR A 178 -13.90 -7.05 -34.68
C THR A 178 -13.23 -8.31 -34.16
N LEU A 179 -13.69 -8.78 -33.05
CA LEU A 179 -13.29 -10.05 -32.42
C LEU A 179 -14.47 -11.02 -32.49
N LYS A 180 -14.23 -12.24 -32.91
CA LYS A 180 -15.23 -13.30 -32.84
C LYS A 180 -14.55 -14.60 -32.41
N ASP A 181 -15.10 -15.23 -31.36
CA ASP A 181 -14.59 -16.47 -30.80
C ASP A 181 -13.07 -16.39 -30.47
N VAL A 182 -12.68 -15.36 -29.71
CA VAL A 182 -11.29 -15.14 -29.29
C VAL A 182 -11.09 -15.64 -27.86
N SER A 183 -10.08 -16.48 -27.66
CA SER A 183 -9.73 -16.99 -26.32
C SER A 183 -8.29 -16.61 -25.95
N LEU A 184 -8.08 -16.35 -24.65
CA LEU A 184 -6.77 -16.20 -24.01
C LEU A 184 -6.70 -17.13 -22.82
N SER A 185 -5.84 -18.14 -22.89
CA SER A 185 -5.59 -19.05 -21.78
C SER A 185 -4.23 -18.78 -21.14
N TYR A 186 -4.19 -18.78 -19.82
CA TYR A 186 -2.96 -18.78 -19.02
C TYR A 186 -2.90 -20.06 -18.21
N GLN A 187 -1.76 -20.76 -18.26
CA GLN A 187 -1.52 -21.98 -17.54
C GLN A 187 -0.16 -21.96 -16.86
N ASP A 188 -0.12 -22.25 -15.56
CA ASP A 188 1.09 -22.56 -14.83
C ASP A 188 0.98 -23.93 -14.13
N SER A 189 2.00 -24.33 -13.36
CA SER A 189 2.01 -25.61 -12.62
C SER A 189 0.86 -25.77 -11.62
N SER A 190 0.18 -24.70 -11.23
CA SER A 190 -0.84 -24.67 -10.19
C SER A 190 -2.23 -24.29 -10.69
N SER A 191 -2.37 -23.72 -11.90
CA SER A 191 -3.63 -23.17 -12.36
C SER A 191 -3.75 -23.03 -13.87
N LYS A 192 -4.97 -23.12 -14.37
CA LYS A 192 -5.38 -22.69 -15.70
C LYS A 192 -6.47 -21.64 -15.55
N GLN A 193 -6.35 -20.54 -16.28
CA GLN A 193 -7.39 -19.51 -16.40
C GLN A 193 -7.63 -19.20 -17.87
N VAL A 194 -8.88 -19.04 -18.23
CA VAL A 194 -9.30 -18.82 -19.61
C VAL A 194 -10.18 -17.58 -19.66
N VAL A 195 -9.86 -16.68 -20.57
CA VAL A 195 -10.66 -15.48 -20.90
C VAL A 195 -11.21 -15.68 -22.30
N ILE A 196 -12.50 -15.56 -22.48
CA ILE A 196 -13.19 -15.79 -23.76
C ILE A 196 -13.94 -14.52 -24.13
N VAL A 197 -13.76 -14.06 -25.37
CA VAL A 197 -14.48 -12.96 -26.00
C VAL A 197 -15.26 -13.55 -27.19
N PRO A 198 -16.54 -13.92 -27.01
CA PRO A 198 -17.32 -14.49 -28.12
C PRO A 198 -17.55 -13.50 -29.24
N ASN A 199 -17.86 -12.24 -28.88
CA ASN A 199 -17.99 -11.13 -29.81
C ASN A 199 -17.47 -9.85 -29.14
N GLY A 200 -16.63 -9.11 -29.84
CA GLY A 200 -16.12 -7.82 -29.41
C GLY A 200 -16.02 -6.89 -30.62
N ILE A 201 -16.55 -5.67 -30.50
CA ILE A 201 -16.52 -4.68 -31.55
C ILE A 201 -16.00 -3.37 -30.97
N ILE A 202 -15.04 -2.78 -31.68
CA ILE A 202 -14.69 -1.36 -31.54
C ILE A 202 -15.08 -0.72 -32.87
N ASP A 203 -15.96 0.27 -32.86
CA ASP A 203 -16.45 1.00 -34.00
C ASP A 203 -16.20 2.50 -33.81
N ASP A 204 -15.32 3.08 -34.62
CA ASP A 204 -14.83 4.45 -34.51
C ASP A 204 -14.37 4.81 -33.07
N GLY A 205 -13.79 3.83 -32.39
CA GLY A 205 -13.28 3.94 -31.03
C GLY A 205 -14.27 3.57 -29.93
N ASP A 206 -15.57 3.55 -30.16
CA ASP A 206 -16.57 3.12 -29.19
C ASP A 206 -16.63 1.59 -29.08
N TYR A 207 -16.78 1.06 -27.88
CA TYR A 207 -16.85 -0.39 -27.67
C TYR A 207 -17.81 -0.81 -26.55
N ASP A 208 -18.35 -2.01 -26.74
CA ASP A 208 -19.17 -2.74 -25.77
C ASP A 208 -18.87 -4.23 -25.94
N ILE A 209 -18.12 -4.82 -25.00
CA ILE A 209 -17.53 -6.15 -25.16
C ILE A 209 -17.83 -7.00 -23.95
N ASP A 210 -18.47 -8.15 -24.16
CA ASP A 210 -18.65 -9.16 -23.14
C ASP A 210 -17.45 -10.09 -23.08
N VAL A 211 -16.94 -10.32 -21.86
CA VAL A 211 -15.79 -11.16 -21.56
C VAL A 211 -16.21 -12.24 -20.56
N PHE A 212 -15.97 -13.50 -20.88
CA PHE A 212 -16.25 -14.63 -20.00
C PHE A 212 -14.95 -15.18 -19.41
N LEU A 213 -14.99 -15.54 -18.14
CA LEU A 213 -13.88 -16.12 -17.42
C LEU A 213 -14.17 -17.59 -17.11
N ASN A 214 -13.16 -18.48 -17.30
CA ASN A 214 -13.17 -19.88 -16.86
C ASN A 214 -14.48 -20.62 -17.20
N GLU A 215 -14.83 -20.72 -18.46
CA GLU A 215 -16.02 -21.43 -18.93
C GLU A 215 -17.35 -20.90 -18.33
N GLN A 216 -17.46 -19.58 -18.15
CA GLN A 216 -18.61 -18.85 -17.60
C GLN A 216 -18.72 -18.80 -16.07
N GLU A 217 -17.66 -18.99 -15.31
CA GLU A 217 -17.64 -18.68 -13.87
C GLU A 217 -18.00 -17.22 -13.60
N ALA A 218 -17.58 -16.29 -14.49
CA ALA A 218 -17.93 -14.89 -14.41
C ALA A 218 -18.08 -14.28 -15.80
N LYS A 219 -19.02 -13.35 -15.93
CA LYS A 219 -19.20 -12.49 -17.09
C LYS A 219 -18.94 -11.05 -16.71
N TRP A 220 -18.04 -10.42 -17.45
CA TRP A 220 -17.75 -9.01 -17.35
C TRP A 220 -18.09 -8.30 -18.66
N ASN A 221 -18.64 -7.10 -18.55
CA ASN A 221 -18.86 -6.23 -19.68
C ASN A 221 -17.88 -5.07 -19.63
N PHE A 222 -17.17 -4.81 -20.72
CA PHE A 222 -16.27 -3.70 -20.93
C PHE A 222 -16.90 -2.75 -21.91
N LYS A 223 -17.24 -1.56 -21.46
CA LYS A 223 -17.90 -0.52 -22.25
C LYS A 223 -17.16 0.80 -22.18
N GLY A 224 -17.04 1.50 -23.29
CA GLY A 224 -16.38 2.79 -23.28
C GLY A 224 -15.98 3.28 -24.65
N ALA A 225 -14.98 4.18 -24.65
CA ALA A 225 -14.45 4.77 -25.85
C ALA A 225 -12.93 4.93 -25.77
N VAL A 226 -12.23 4.75 -26.86
CA VAL A 226 -10.79 4.98 -27.00
C VAL A 226 -10.52 5.88 -28.21
N ASN A 227 -9.69 6.90 -28.00
CA ASN A 227 -9.23 7.74 -29.11
C ASN A 227 -7.70 7.69 -29.18
N PRO A 228 -7.12 6.82 -30.03
CA PRO A 228 -5.68 6.66 -30.13
C PRO A 228 -4.94 7.95 -30.53
N SER A 229 -5.55 8.79 -31.36
CA SER A 229 -4.92 10.03 -31.84
C SER A 229 -4.85 11.11 -30.75
N ARG A 230 -5.78 11.11 -29.81
CA ARG A 230 -5.80 12.02 -28.66
C ARG A 230 -5.21 11.40 -27.40
N GLU A 231 -4.87 10.11 -27.46
CA GLU A 231 -4.40 9.33 -26.31
C GLU A 231 -5.37 9.37 -25.12
N THR A 232 -6.68 9.32 -25.41
CA THR A 232 -7.74 9.28 -24.41
C THR A 232 -8.41 7.92 -24.37
N LEU A 233 -8.82 7.51 -23.18
CA LEU A 233 -9.47 6.23 -22.93
C LEU A 233 -10.55 6.44 -21.88
N ASN A 234 -11.71 5.86 -22.10
CA ASN A 234 -12.75 5.73 -21.10
C ASN A 234 -13.20 4.26 -21.09
N VAL A 235 -13.17 3.61 -19.94
CA VAL A 235 -13.58 2.21 -19.80
C VAL A 235 -14.39 2.04 -18.53
N THR A 236 -15.57 1.49 -18.66
CA THR A 236 -16.41 1.00 -17.55
C THR A 236 -16.46 -0.51 -17.62
N ILE A 237 -16.13 -1.15 -16.54
CA ILE A 237 -16.14 -2.60 -16.34
C ILE A 237 -17.25 -2.92 -15.37
N SER A 238 -18.27 -3.66 -15.78
CA SER A 238 -19.33 -4.14 -14.92
C SER A 238 -19.31 -5.67 -14.86
N SER A 239 -19.64 -6.21 -13.70
CA SER A 239 -19.71 -7.65 -13.47
C SER A 239 -21.15 -8.05 -13.23
N GLU A 240 -21.67 -9.00 -14.02
CA GLU A 240 -22.99 -9.60 -13.76
C GLU A 240 -22.96 -10.44 -12.48
N ASN A 241 -21.84 -11.06 -12.19
CA ASN A 241 -21.61 -11.81 -10.95
C ASN A 241 -20.87 -10.93 -9.95
N LYS A 242 -21.59 -10.37 -8.97
CA LYS A 242 -21.10 -9.41 -7.97
C LYS A 242 -19.92 -9.88 -7.11
N ASP A 243 -19.63 -11.18 -7.10
CA ASP A 243 -18.54 -11.79 -6.35
C ASP A 243 -17.40 -12.31 -7.25
N ALA A 244 -17.46 -12.00 -8.55
CA ALA A 244 -16.42 -12.39 -9.48
C ALA A 244 -15.08 -11.67 -9.13
N GLU A 245 -14.11 -12.45 -8.68
CA GLU A 245 -12.77 -11.94 -8.36
C GLU A 245 -12.00 -11.54 -9.62
N ILE A 246 -11.22 -10.47 -9.54
CA ILE A 246 -10.28 -10.13 -10.62
C ILE A 246 -9.28 -11.27 -10.80
N PRO A 247 -9.18 -11.86 -12.01
CA PRO A 247 -8.31 -13.00 -12.24
C PRO A 247 -6.83 -12.66 -12.01
N PHE A 248 -6.00 -13.66 -11.71
CA PHE A 248 -4.55 -13.59 -11.52
C PHE A 248 -4.06 -12.86 -10.26
N ILE A 249 -4.84 -11.94 -9.65
CA ILE A 249 -4.38 -11.13 -8.52
C ILE A 249 -4.30 -11.96 -7.24
N ASN A 250 -5.31 -12.78 -6.97
CA ASN A 250 -5.39 -13.58 -5.75
C ASN A 250 -4.17 -14.53 -5.60
N LYS A 251 -3.85 -15.28 -6.64
CA LYS A 251 -2.75 -16.25 -6.58
C LYS A 251 -1.38 -15.63 -6.39
N ARG A 252 -1.15 -14.48 -7.01
CA ARG A 252 0.16 -13.81 -6.98
C ARG A 252 0.37 -12.98 -5.73
N LEU A 253 -0.67 -12.31 -5.25
CA LEU A 253 -0.60 -11.32 -4.18
C LEU A 253 -1.35 -11.74 -2.92
N GLY A 254 -2.17 -12.80 -2.97
CA GLY A 254 -3.11 -13.17 -1.90
C GLY A 254 -4.22 -12.14 -1.72
N LEU A 255 -4.45 -11.31 -2.73
CA LEU A 255 -5.41 -10.21 -2.73
C LEU A 255 -6.64 -10.62 -3.55
N LYS A 256 -7.81 -10.66 -2.92
CA LYS A 256 -9.09 -10.87 -3.59
C LYS A 256 -9.75 -9.51 -3.79
N VAL A 257 -10.15 -9.24 -5.02
CA VAL A 257 -10.83 -8.00 -5.39
C VAL A 257 -12.02 -8.34 -6.27
N SER A 258 -13.19 -7.88 -5.91
CA SER A 258 -14.39 -7.91 -6.72
C SER A 258 -15.12 -6.57 -6.63
N PHE A 259 -16.01 -6.29 -7.58
CA PHE A 259 -16.77 -5.03 -7.66
C PHE A 259 -18.01 -5.22 -8.51
N ASP A 260 -19.00 -4.35 -8.35
CA ASP A 260 -20.16 -4.33 -9.23
C ASP A 260 -19.83 -3.55 -10.52
N GLU A 261 -19.20 -2.40 -10.38
CA GLU A 261 -18.79 -1.54 -11.50
C GLU A 261 -17.49 -0.81 -11.14
N MET A 262 -16.61 -0.69 -12.13
CA MET A 262 -15.35 0.06 -12.01
C MET A 262 -15.09 0.83 -13.30
N SER A 263 -14.87 2.14 -13.21
CA SER A 263 -14.56 2.97 -14.36
C SER A 263 -13.17 3.60 -14.25
N PHE A 264 -12.52 3.70 -15.38
CA PHE A 264 -11.26 4.43 -15.55
C PHE A 264 -11.39 5.37 -16.72
N HIS A 265 -10.89 6.59 -16.59
CA HIS A 265 -10.76 7.51 -17.70
C HIS A 265 -9.38 8.15 -17.73
N LEU A 266 -8.83 8.24 -18.91
CA LEU A 266 -7.62 8.96 -19.24
C LEU A 266 -8.01 10.14 -20.12
N ASP A 267 -7.93 11.35 -19.56
CA ASP A 267 -8.43 12.56 -20.20
C ASP A 267 -7.36 13.23 -21.05
N GLU A 268 -6.12 13.25 -20.55
CA GLU A 268 -5.04 13.99 -21.18
C GLU A 268 -3.67 13.39 -20.87
N VAL A 269 -2.82 13.33 -21.88
CA VAL A 269 -1.38 13.06 -21.77
C VAL A 269 -0.62 14.30 -22.23
N SER A 270 -0.13 15.09 -21.27
CA SER A 270 0.57 16.35 -21.52
C SER A 270 2.08 16.18 -21.40
N ARG A 271 2.81 16.65 -22.41
CA ARG A 271 4.27 16.53 -22.51
C ARG A 271 4.91 17.91 -22.43
N LYS A 272 5.70 18.15 -21.38
CA LYS A 272 6.49 19.39 -21.24
C LYS A 272 7.96 19.08 -21.54
N GLY A 273 8.32 19.09 -22.84
CA GLY A 273 9.62 18.64 -23.30
C GLY A 273 9.83 17.13 -23.11
N LYS A 274 11.10 16.73 -22.92
CA LYS A 274 11.48 15.33 -22.62
C LYS A 274 11.52 15.04 -21.11
N GLU A 275 11.39 16.05 -20.28
CA GLU A 275 11.65 15.98 -18.85
C GLU A 275 10.39 15.62 -18.05
N PHE A 276 9.21 16.02 -18.51
CA PHE A 276 7.98 15.87 -17.78
C PHE A 276 6.87 15.26 -18.64
N LEU A 277 6.24 14.24 -18.11
CA LEU A 277 5.03 13.63 -18.61
C LEU A 277 3.94 13.74 -17.53
N GLN A 278 2.83 14.40 -17.85
CA GLN A 278 1.67 14.46 -16.98
C GLN A 278 0.54 13.64 -17.60
N ILE A 279 -0.02 12.75 -16.82
CA ILE A 279 -1.15 11.89 -17.17
C ILE A 279 -2.30 12.31 -16.26
N SER A 280 -3.41 12.79 -16.85
CA SER A 280 -4.59 13.22 -16.11
C SER A 280 -5.77 12.32 -16.41
N GLY A 281 -6.57 12.05 -15.39
CA GLY A 281 -7.72 11.16 -15.49
C GLY A 281 -8.31 10.82 -14.13
N GLY A 282 -9.13 9.79 -14.08
CA GLY A 282 -9.74 9.37 -12.84
C GLY A 282 -10.13 7.90 -12.82
N TRP A 283 -10.60 7.52 -11.67
CA TRP A 283 -11.07 6.19 -11.36
C TRP A 283 -12.25 6.27 -10.42
N ASP A 284 -13.25 5.46 -10.66
CA ASP A 284 -14.36 5.25 -9.74
C ASP A 284 -14.73 3.76 -9.62
N SER A 285 -15.31 3.40 -8.49
CA SER A 285 -15.78 2.03 -8.28
C SER A 285 -17.00 2.01 -7.36
N LYS A 286 -17.93 1.09 -7.65
CA LYS A 286 -19.10 0.79 -6.86
C LYS A 286 -19.00 -0.61 -6.25
N ASN A 287 -19.30 -0.71 -4.95
CA ASN A 287 -19.26 -1.94 -4.18
C ASN A 287 -17.92 -2.70 -4.34
N LEU A 288 -16.81 -1.96 -4.23
CA LEU A 288 -15.48 -2.53 -4.25
C LEU A 288 -15.27 -3.39 -3.00
N LYS A 289 -15.06 -4.69 -3.18
CA LYS A 289 -14.77 -5.66 -2.13
C LYS A 289 -13.29 -6.03 -2.20
N VAL A 290 -12.59 -5.89 -1.10
CA VAL A 290 -11.16 -6.19 -0.99
C VAL A 290 -10.91 -7.10 0.20
N TYR A 291 -10.20 -8.18 -0.02
CA TYR A 291 -9.75 -9.06 1.05
C TYR A 291 -8.27 -9.40 0.92
N HIS A 292 -7.55 -9.22 2.00
CA HIS A 292 -6.18 -9.72 2.16
C HIS A 292 -5.88 -9.90 3.65
N ARG A 293 -5.39 -11.09 4.04
CA ARG A 293 -5.18 -11.50 5.45
C ARG A 293 -4.30 -10.57 6.30
N ARG A 294 -3.43 -9.76 5.68
CA ARG A 294 -2.61 -8.76 6.38
C ARG A 294 -3.31 -7.42 6.55
N LEU A 295 -4.35 -7.16 5.75
CA LEU A 295 -5.13 -5.92 5.85
C LEU A 295 -6.22 -6.08 6.90
N SER A 296 -7.10 -7.05 6.72
CA SER A 296 -8.25 -7.32 7.57
C SER A 296 -8.55 -8.81 7.58
N GLU A 297 -9.23 -9.29 8.62
CA GLU A 297 -9.75 -10.66 8.69
C GLU A 297 -11.02 -10.82 7.89
N GLU A 298 -11.81 -9.78 7.81
CA GLU A 298 -13.02 -9.72 7.04
C GLU A 298 -12.82 -9.02 5.68
N GLN A 299 -13.74 -9.24 4.77
CA GLN A 299 -13.79 -8.57 3.50
C GLN A 299 -14.17 -7.10 3.69
N ILE A 300 -13.32 -6.20 3.20
CA ILE A 300 -13.55 -4.76 3.24
C ILE A 300 -14.49 -4.40 2.09
N LEU A 301 -15.65 -3.80 2.39
CA LEU A 301 -16.60 -3.32 1.41
C LEU A 301 -16.59 -1.79 1.34
N VAL A 302 -16.14 -1.25 0.22
CA VAL A 302 -16.19 0.19 -0.11
C VAL A 302 -17.37 0.43 -1.05
N PRO A 303 -18.48 1.03 -0.57
CA PRO A 303 -19.68 1.17 -1.40
C PRO A 303 -19.47 2.02 -2.63
N GLN A 304 -18.77 3.13 -2.47
CA GLN A 304 -18.42 4.04 -3.56
C GLN A 304 -17.09 4.74 -3.24
N ILE A 305 -16.21 4.79 -4.22
CA ILE A 305 -14.98 5.55 -4.18
C ILE A 305 -14.72 6.19 -5.55
N THR A 306 -14.32 7.44 -5.55
CA THR A 306 -13.90 8.16 -6.74
C THR A 306 -12.55 8.81 -6.52
N ALA A 307 -11.74 8.87 -7.56
CA ALA A 307 -10.47 9.59 -7.55
C ALA A 307 -10.31 10.34 -8.86
N GLN A 308 -10.06 11.65 -8.79
CA GLN A 308 -9.84 12.50 -9.95
C GLN A 308 -8.55 13.29 -9.77
N GLY A 309 -7.68 13.24 -10.76
CA GLY A 309 -6.40 13.93 -10.67
C GLY A 309 -5.42 13.51 -11.73
N GLY A 310 -4.16 13.37 -11.37
CA GLY A 310 -3.16 12.98 -12.34
C GLY A 310 -1.84 12.55 -11.71
N LEU A 311 -0.99 12.07 -12.59
CA LEU A 311 0.35 11.59 -12.26
C LEU A 311 1.38 12.43 -13.03
N LEU A 312 2.29 13.06 -12.33
CA LEU A 312 3.43 13.77 -12.89
C LEU A 312 4.67 12.87 -12.81
N ILE A 313 5.23 12.58 -13.95
CA ILE A 313 6.41 11.74 -14.11
C ILE A 313 7.56 12.62 -14.62
N SER A 314 8.69 12.61 -13.94
CA SER A 314 9.90 13.29 -14.40
C SER A 314 11.03 12.30 -14.67
N GLU A 315 12.25 12.79 -14.79
CA GLU A 315 13.43 11.94 -15.00
C GLU A 315 13.55 10.84 -13.94
N ASN A 316 13.38 11.20 -12.67
CA ASN A 316 13.60 10.33 -11.53
C ASN A 316 12.47 10.38 -10.49
N THR A 317 11.37 11.09 -10.76
CA THR A 317 10.27 11.25 -9.81
C THR A 317 8.94 10.78 -10.37
N LEU A 318 8.11 10.29 -9.47
CA LEU A 318 6.71 9.96 -9.67
C LEU A 318 5.92 10.70 -8.60
N GLU A 319 4.93 11.52 -9.00
CA GLU A 319 4.21 12.39 -8.07
C GLU A 319 2.74 12.48 -8.47
N LEU A 320 1.83 12.36 -7.50
CA LEU A 320 0.44 12.74 -7.73
C LEU A 320 0.35 14.25 -7.96
N VAL A 321 -0.38 14.65 -8.99
CA VAL A 321 -0.61 16.08 -9.29
C VAL A 321 -1.33 16.73 -8.12
N LYS A 322 -0.87 17.92 -7.73
CA LYS A 322 -1.51 18.71 -6.67
C LYS A 322 -2.98 18.99 -7.03
N GLY A 323 -3.87 18.77 -6.08
CA GLY A 323 -5.33 18.86 -6.31
C GLY A 323 -5.94 17.56 -6.83
N THR A 324 -5.22 16.43 -6.71
CA THR A 324 -5.85 15.12 -6.86
C THR A 324 -6.83 14.92 -5.72
N ASP A 325 -8.12 14.76 -6.06
CA ASP A 325 -9.20 14.55 -5.10
C ASP A 325 -9.56 13.07 -5.01
N VAL A 326 -9.71 12.58 -3.80
CA VAL A 326 -10.27 11.25 -3.51
C VAL A 326 -11.50 11.43 -2.64
N GLN A 327 -12.59 10.78 -3.02
CA GLN A 327 -13.84 10.86 -2.30
C GLN A 327 -14.38 9.46 -2.02
N VAL A 328 -14.75 9.21 -0.77
CA VAL A 328 -15.46 8.01 -0.32
C VAL A 328 -16.79 8.46 0.29
N LYS A 329 -17.90 8.19 -0.37
CA LYS A 329 -19.21 8.77 -0.06
C LYS A 329 -19.14 10.31 0.01
N GLU A 330 -19.39 10.91 1.18
CA GLU A 330 -19.35 12.37 1.39
C GLU A 330 -18.00 12.87 1.92
N PHE A 331 -17.10 11.98 2.30
CA PHE A 331 -15.76 12.33 2.77
C PHE A 331 -14.79 12.48 1.61
N ALA A 332 -14.24 13.69 1.44
CA ALA A 332 -13.26 14.00 0.42
C ALA A 332 -11.92 14.44 1.06
N PHE A 333 -10.81 14.06 0.45
CA PHE A 333 -9.47 14.47 0.85
C PHE A 333 -8.51 14.53 -0.32
N GLN A 334 -7.42 15.27 -0.16
CA GLN A 334 -6.39 15.46 -1.18
C GLN A 334 -5.07 14.78 -0.76
N PRO A 335 -4.79 13.57 -1.27
CA PRO A 335 -3.51 12.93 -1.03
C PRO A 335 -2.42 13.55 -1.89
N GLN A 336 -1.23 13.68 -1.34
CA GLN A 336 -0.02 14.02 -2.09
C GLN A 336 0.98 12.89 -1.87
N ILE A 337 1.43 12.28 -2.96
CA ILE A 337 2.39 11.18 -2.94
C ILE A 337 3.51 11.53 -3.91
N LYS A 338 4.74 11.51 -3.42
CA LYS A 338 5.91 11.72 -4.25
C LYS A 338 6.98 10.68 -3.94
N TYR A 339 7.47 10.04 -4.96
CA TYR A 339 8.63 9.17 -4.88
C TYR A 339 9.72 9.64 -5.82
N ALA A 340 10.91 9.90 -5.29
CA ALA A 340 12.11 10.21 -6.07
C ALA A 340 13.12 9.07 -5.91
N ARG A 341 13.81 8.73 -7.01
CA ARG A 341 14.82 7.67 -7.04
C ARG A 341 16.24 8.20 -6.94
N LYS A 342 16.48 9.41 -7.44
CA LYS A 342 17.78 10.08 -7.46
C LYS A 342 17.63 11.55 -7.07
N PRO A 343 18.66 12.18 -6.44
CA PRO A 343 19.92 11.57 -6.03
C PRO A 343 19.78 10.53 -4.94
N ASN A 344 18.78 10.65 -4.06
CA ASN A 344 18.43 9.72 -2.99
C ASN A 344 17.01 9.18 -3.17
N ARG A 345 16.69 8.05 -2.52
CA ARG A 345 15.35 7.47 -2.52
C ARG A 345 14.45 8.18 -1.52
N LEU A 346 13.80 9.24 -2.00
CA LEU A 346 12.91 10.08 -1.19
C LEU A 346 11.45 9.60 -1.35
N LEU A 347 10.76 9.37 -0.25
CA LEU A 347 9.31 9.16 -0.20
C LEU A 347 8.68 10.31 0.58
N SER A 348 7.70 10.98 -0.03
CA SER A 348 6.88 11.99 0.64
C SER A 348 5.41 11.61 0.52
N LEU A 349 4.69 11.71 1.62
CA LEU A 349 3.25 11.48 1.72
C LEU A 349 2.65 12.67 2.46
N ALA A 350 1.58 13.25 1.93
CA ALA A 350 0.82 14.25 2.66
C ALA A 350 -0.69 14.02 2.45
N VAL A 351 -1.47 14.39 3.44
CA VAL A 351 -2.93 14.36 3.39
C VAL A 351 -3.43 15.66 3.99
N HIS A 352 -4.24 16.39 3.22
CA HIS A 352 -4.89 17.61 3.66
C HIS A 352 -6.39 17.46 3.38
N THR A 353 -7.21 17.53 4.42
CA THR A 353 -8.66 17.32 4.26
C THR A 353 -9.45 18.61 4.09
N GLY A 354 -8.89 19.75 4.55
CA GLY A 354 -9.72 20.93 4.79
C GLY A 354 -10.72 20.66 5.94
N LYS A 355 -11.66 21.60 6.16
CA LYS A 355 -12.73 21.42 7.15
C LYS A 355 -13.86 20.60 6.58
N PHE A 356 -14.28 19.56 7.31
CA PHE A 356 -15.40 18.70 6.93
C PHE A 356 -16.21 18.27 8.16
N GLU A 357 -17.45 17.84 7.95
CA GLU A 357 -18.31 17.28 9.02
C GLU A 357 -17.73 15.93 9.47
N ALA A 358 -17.44 15.81 10.77
CA ALA A 358 -16.79 14.63 11.33
C ALA A 358 -17.54 13.32 11.02
N GLN A 359 -18.88 13.35 11.00
CA GLN A 359 -19.70 12.18 10.69
C GLN A 359 -19.40 11.63 9.28
N HIS A 360 -19.12 12.50 8.28
CA HIS A 360 -18.81 12.05 6.91
C HIS A 360 -17.59 11.13 6.86
N PHE A 361 -16.57 11.37 7.72
CA PHE A 361 -15.42 10.47 7.83
C PHE A 361 -15.82 9.10 8.37
N PHE A 362 -16.59 9.04 9.47
CA PHE A 362 -17.01 7.77 10.05
C PHE A 362 -17.98 7.00 9.13
N ASP A 363 -18.87 7.70 8.45
CA ASP A 363 -19.77 7.09 7.45
C ASP A 363 -19.02 6.58 6.22
N ALA A 364 -17.86 7.17 5.91
CA ALA A 364 -16.99 6.73 4.81
C ALA A 364 -16.20 5.45 5.14
N ILE A 365 -16.04 5.10 6.43
CA ILE A 365 -15.34 3.88 6.85
C ILE A 365 -16.06 2.67 6.25
N PRO A 366 -15.34 1.83 5.48
CA PRO A 366 -15.93 0.62 4.91
C PRO A 366 -16.39 -0.36 6.00
N LYS A 367 -17.54 -0.98 5.76
CA LYS A 367 -18.03 -2.06 6.66
C LYS A 367 -17.04 -3.22 6.71
N GLY A 368 -16.85 -3.80 7.90
CA GLY A 368 -15.89 -4.86 8.16
C GLY A 368 -14.44 -4.35 8.35
N LEU A 369 -14.22 -3.03 8.32
CA LEU A 369 -12.89 -2.45 8.50
C LEU A 369 -12.57 -2.20 9.98
N PHE A 370 -13.50 -1.55 10.71
CA PHE A 370 -13.34 -1.15 12.12
C PHE A 370 -14.61 -1.48 12.91
N GLU A 371 -14.67 -2.71 13.42
CA GLU A 371 -15.87 -3.20 14.12
C GLU A 371 -16.25 -2.38 15.36
N ASN A 372 -15.26 -1.86 16.10
CA ASN A 372 -15.49 -1.13 17.33
C ASN A 372 -16.03 0.29 17.11
N LEU A 373 -15.89 0.82 15.89
CA LEU A 373 -16.42 2.11 15.48
C LEU A 373 -17.77 2.02 14.76
N ASP A 374 -18.31 0.80 14.57
CA ASP A 374 -19.63 0.62 13.96
C ASP A 374 -20.70 1.40 14.73
N ASP A 375 -21.57 2.10 13.99
CA ASP A 375 -22.69 2.91 14.51
C ASP A 375 -22.31 4.09 15.43
N ILE A 376 -21.04 4.53 15.40
CA ILE A 376 -20.62 5.74 16.10
C ILE A 376 -21.35 6.97 15.55
N GLN A 377 -21.80 7.86 16.42
CA GLN A 377 -22.41 9.14 16.07
C GLN A 377 -21.62 10.29 16.66
N VAL A 378 -21.20 11.18 15.78
CA VAL A 378 -20.41 12.35 16.13
C VAL A 378 -21.02 13.62 15.50
N GLU A 379 -20.70 14.78 16.02
CA GLU A 379 -21.03 16.06 15.43
C GLU A 379 -19.83 17.00 15.49
N GLY A 380 -19.88 18.03 14.66
CA GLY A 380 -18.86 19.07 14.55
C GLY A 380 -17.92 18.87 13.39
N GLN A 381 -17.19 19.93 13.10
CA GLN A 381 -16.22 19.95 12.00
C GLN A 381 -14.83 19.61 12.51
N ILE A 382 -14.09 18.89 11.70
CA ILE A 382 -12.68 18.58 11.91
C ILE A 382 -11.86 18.96 10.66
N ASN A 383 -10.57 19.22 10.87
CA ASN A 383 -9.58 19.39 9.82
C ASN A 383 -8.35 18.55 10.19
N TYR A 384 -7.82 17.80 9.24
CA TYR A 384 -6.64 16.98 9.43
C TYR A 384 -5.57 17.28 8.39
N ASP A 385 -4.36 17.52 8.87
CA ASP A 385 -3.17 17.75 8.06
C ASP A 385 -2.06 16.81 8.50
N MET A 386 -1.46 16.10 7.55
CA MET A 386 -0.32 15.22 7.77
C MET A 386 0.72 15.42 6.69
N ASP A 387 1.97 15.58 7.10
CA ASP A 387 3.14 15.55 6.21
C ASP A 387 4.15 14.52 6.71
N PHE A 388 4.56 13.65 5.83
CA PHE A 388 5.59 12.64 6.05
C PHE A 388 6.60 12.67 4.92
N GLN A 389 7.89 12.75 5.28
CA GLN A 389 8.97 12.68 4.32
C GLN A 389 10.12 11.86 4.89
N VAL A 390 10.59 10.89 4.13
CA VAL A 390 11.75 10.08 4.50
C VAL A 390 12.70 9.92 3.32
N ASP A 391 13.97 10.17 3.60
CA ASP A 391 15.07 9.72 2.74
C ASP A 391 15.45 8.30 3.18
N LEU A 392 15.16 7.30 2.32
CA LEU A 392 15.44 5.89 2.62
C LEU A 392 16.94 5.58 2.68
N ASP A 393 17.78 6.49 2.17
CA ASP A 393 19.23 6.37 2.24
C ASP A 393 19.80 7.12 3.45
N LYS A 394 18.99 8.03 4.05
CA LYS A 394 19.30 8.79 5.26
C LYS A 394 18.10 8.87 6.21
N PRO A 395 17.69 7.77 6.81
CA PRO A 395 16.47 7.74 7.63
C PRO A 395 16.47 8.71 8.84
N ASP A 396 17.64 9.16 9.29
CA ASP A 396 17.75 10.14 10.39
C ASP A 396 17.19 11.52 10.05
N GLU A 397 17.07 11.84 8.75
CA GLU A 397 16.51 13.09 8.25
C GLU A 397 14.96 12.99 8.07
N LEU A 398 14.32 11.96 8.62
CA LEU A 398 12.86 11.77 8.56
C LEU A 398 12.14 12.99 9.17
N LYS A 399 11.17 13.49 8.41
CA LYS A 399 10.25 14.55 8.85
C LYS A 399 8.84 13.99 8.93
N PHE A 400 8.19 14.23 10.04
CA PHE A 400 6.80 13.85 10.24
C PHE A 400 6.11 14.93 11.06
N SER A 401 5.00 15.43 10.54
CA SER A 401 4.09 16.30 11.26
C SER A 401 2.67 15.80 11.05
N SER A 402 1.87 15.90 12.08
CA SER A 402 0.45 15.59 12.05
C SER A 402 -0.28 16.56 12.96
N SER A 403 -1.31 17.20 12.46
CA SER A 403 -2.16 18.10 13.23
C SER A 403 -3.63 17.84 12.91
N ILE A 404 -4.44 17.97 13.94
CA ILE A 404 -5.89 17.85 13.84
C ILE A 404 -6.54 19.00 14.59
N ASP A 405 -7.44 19.75 13.90
CA ASP A 405 -8.37 20.68 14.58
C ASP A 405 -9.69 19.94 14.79
N ASP A 406 -9.86 19.44 15.99
CA ASP A 406 -11.01 18.66 16.42
C ASP A 406 -11.75 19.33 17.61
N SER A 407 -11.50 20.62 17.83
CA SER A 407 -12.05 21.39 18.95
C SER A 407 -13.59 21.41 18.97
N ALA A 408 -14.23 21.32 17.80
CA ALA A 408 -15.68 21.24 17.64
C ALA A 408 -16.25 19.82 17.74
N LEU A 409 -15.42 18.79 17.74
CA LEU A 409 -15.85 17.38 17.77
C LEU A 409 -16.58 17.05 19.06
N ARG A 410 -17.75 16.41 18.96
CA ARG A 410 -18.53 15.87 20.06
C ARG A 410 -19.03 14.47 19.71
N ILE A 411 -18.80 13.54 20.62
CA ILE A 411 -19.30 12.16 20.47
C ILE A 411 -20.70 12.11 21.08
N LYS A 412 -21.71 11.83 20.27
CA LYS A 412 -23.11 11.67 20.70
C LYS A 412 -23.42 10.26 21.15
N LYS A 413 -22.86 9.29 20.43
CA LYS A 413 -23.03 7.87 20.73
C LYS A 413 -21.74 7.14 20.34
N TRP A 414 -21.23 6.36 21.27
CA TRP A 414 -20.11 5.46 20.98
C TRP A 414 -20.57 4.28 20.10
N GLY A 415 -19.66 3.68 19.36
CA GLY A 415 -19.85 2.42 18.68
C GLY A 415 -19.86 1.23 19.63
N LYS A 416 -19.42 0.06 19.18
CA LYS A 416 -19.28 -1.12 20.07
C LYS A 416 -18.30 -0.86 21.22
N ALA A 417 -17.21 -0.12 20.98
CA ALA A 417 -16.30 0.30 22.03
C ALA A 417 -16.84 1.53 22.78
N ASP A 418 -17.60 1.29 23.84
CA ASP A 418 -18.14 2.34 24.68
C ASP A 418 -17.11 2.83 25.71
N VAL A 419 -16.32 3.83 25.29
CA VAL A 419 -15.30 4.46 26.15
C VAL A 419 -15.92 5.17 27.36
N ALA A 420 -17.14 5.72 27.23
CA ALA A 420 -17.80 6.41 28.34
C ALA A 420 -18.08 5.49 29.53
N SER A 421 -18.27 4.21 29.29
CA SER A 421 -18.47 3.21 30.37
C SER A 421 -17.27 3.09 31.31
N LEU A 422 -16.05 3.48 30.88
CA LEU A 422 -14.83 3.39 31.68
C LEU A 422 -14.82 4.31 32.89
N VAL A 423 -15.71 5.30 32.97
CA VAL A 423 -15.89 6.17 34.16
C VAL A 423 -16.39 5.36 35.33
N GLY A 424 -17.26 4.40 35.10
CA GLY A 424 -17.90 3.55 36.12
C GLY A 424 -17.21 2.20 36.30
N PRO A 425 -17.90 1.27 37.00
CA PRO A 425 -17.50 -0.11 37.11
C PRO A 425 -17.58 -0.79 35.70
N VAL A 426 -16.49 -1.43 35.31
CA VAL A 426 -16.39 -2.16 34.02
C VAL A 426 -15.84 -3.55 34.25
N VAL A 427 -16.29 -4.50 33.49
CA VAL A 427 -15.71 -5.85 33.44
C VAL A 427 -14.71 -5.92 32.29
N TYR A 428 -13.46 -6.17 32.62
CA TYR A 428 -12.41 -6.49 31.66
C TYR A 428 -12.33 -8.00 31.45
N GLU A 429 -12.45 -8.43 30.22
CA GLU A 429 -12.25 -9.83 29.83
C GLU A 429 -10.79 -10.08 29.48
N ALA A 430 -10.08 -10.82 30.31
CA ALA A 430 -8.69 -11.19 30.07
C ALA A 430 -8.59 -12.37 29.11
N TYR A 431 -7.82 -12.22 28.04
CA TYR A 431 -7.59 -13.26 27.04
C TYR A 431 -6.11 -13.63 26.92
N GLU A 432 -5.85 -14.94 26.69
CA GLU A 432 -4.58 -15.44 26.19
C GLU A 432 -4.79 -15.92 24.74
N ASP A 433 -4.24 -15.22 23.78
CA ASP A 433 -4.56 -15.37 22.36
C ASP A 433 -6.09 -15.27 22.11
N THR A 434 -6.75 -16.36 21.78
CA THR A 434 -8.20 -16.43 21.57
C THR A 434 -8.97 -17.03 22.76
N LEU A 435 -8.25 -17.51 23.81
CA LEU A 435 -8.87 -18.16 24.96
C LEU A 435 -9.17 -17.13 26.04
N LYS A 436 -10.45 -17.01 26.43
CA LYS A 436 -10.86 -16.22 27.59
C LYS A 436 -10.35 -16.89 28.88
N MET A 437 -9.52 -16.16 29.62
CA MET A 437 -8.94 -16.63 30.88
C MET A 437 -9.89 -16.37 32.07
N ARG A 438 -10.31 -15.12 32.22
CA ARG A 438 -11.20 -14.71 33.30
C ARG A 438 -11.77 -13.31 33.08
N ASP A 439 -12.82 -13.00 33.88
CA ASP A 439 -13.37 -11.66 33.99
C ASP A 439 -12.77 -10.93 35.22
N ILE A 440 -12.43 -9.65 35.02
CA ILE A 440 -11.87 -8.79 36.06
C ILE A 440 -12.78 -7.57 36.22
N LEU A 441 -13.48 -7.47 37.31
CA LEU A 441 -14.33 -6.32 37.65
C LEU A 441 -13.46 -5.13 38.11
N LEU A 442 -13.47 -4.05 37.37
CA LEU A 442 -12.74 -2.81 37.66
C LEU A 442 -13.58 -1.88 38.54
N SER A 443 -13.73 -2.26 39.78
CA SER A 443 -14.53 -1.56 40.78
C SER A 443 -13.98 -1.79 42.18
N SER A 444 -14.16 -0.81 43.08
CA SER A 444 -13.81 -0.93 44.48
C SER A 444 -14.51 -2.07 45.24
N THR A 445 -15.59 -2.64 44.65
CA THR A 445 -16.24 -3.83 45.19
C THR A 445 -15.48 -5.12 44.90
N ASN A 446 -14.52 -5.09 43.99
CA ASN A 446 -13.63 -6.22 43.71
C ASN A 446 -12.41 -6.14 44.62
N PRO A 447 -12.18 -7.12 45.50
CA PRO A 447 -11.01 -7.12 46.40
C PRO A 447 -9.66 -7.10 45.69
N GLN A 448 -9.61 -7.51 44.43
CA GLN A 448 -8.38 -7.52 43.61
C GLN A 448 -8.13 -6.17 42.90
N PHE A 449 -9.11 -5.29 42.83
CA PHE A 449 -8.92 -3.95 42.26
C PHE A 449 -8.18 -3.05 43.25
N THR A 450 -7.24 -2.25 42.76
CA THR A 450 -6.49 -1.27 43.57
C THR A 450 -6.73 0.13 43.04
N PRO A 451 -7.42 1.00 43.80
CA PRO A 451 -7.53 2.41 43.44
C PRO A 451 -6.16 3.08 43.30
N LEU A 452 -6.05 4.04 42.37
CA LEU A 452 -4.78 4.69 42.01
C LEU A 452 -4.05 5.32 43.21
N ASN A 453 -4.81 5.85 44.18
CA ASN A 453 -4.26 6.44 45.42
C ASN A 453 -3.74 5.40 46.41
N GLN A 454 -4.05 4.13 46.26
CA GLN A 454 -3.55 3.01 47.09
C GLN A 454 -2.37 2.28 46.42
N ILE A 455 -1.85 2.78 45.30
CA ILE A 455 -0.65 2.27 44.62
C ILE A 455 0.54 3.15 44.99
N ALA A 456 1.66 2.53 45.36
CA ALA A 456 2.89 3.23 45.72
C ALA A 456 3.25 4.32 44.67
N PRO A 457 3.50 5.57 45.09
CA PRO A 457 3.89 6.65 44.20
C PRO A 457 5.10 6.29 43.34
N ILE A 458 6.06 5.57 43.92
CA ILE A 458 7.27 5.14 43.20
C ILE A 458 6.97 4.19 42.03
N LEU A 459 6.03 3.26 42.20
CA LEU A 459 5.62 2.37 41.10
C LEU A 459 4.98 3.16 39.95
N LYS A 460 4.06 4.08 40.27
CA LYS A 460 3.41 4.94 39.26
C LYS A 460 4.45 5.73 38.46
N LYS A 461 5.40 6.38 39.16
CA LYS A 461 6.50 7.11 38.51
C LYS A 461 7.37 6.19 37.63
N THR A 462 7.67 4.99 38.11
CA THR A 462 8.49 4.02 37.36
C THR A 462 7.80 3.56 36.11
N VAL A 463 6.54 3.14 36.18
CA VAL A 463 5.76 2.69 34.99
C VAL A 463 5.62 3.80 33.96
N LEU A 464 5.34 5.03 34.41
CA LEU A 464 5.30 6.18 33.49
C LEU A 464 6.65 6.38 32.79
N ASN A 465 7.77 6.38 33.52
CA ASN A 465 9.08 6.60 32.89
C ASN A 465 9.49 5.50 31.91
N THR A 466 9.03 4.27 32.13
CA THR A 466 9.38 3.13 31.27
C THR A 466 8.48 3.01 30.05
N GLU A 467 7.18 3.23 30.20
CA GLU A 467 6.19 2.97 29.17
C GLU A 467 5.77 4.24 28.43
N ASP A 468 5.54 5.35 29.14
CA ASP A 468 4.97 6.58 28.60
C ASP A 468 5.28 7.81 29.43
N PRO A 469 6.49 8.38 29.31
CA PRO A 469 6.94 9.47 30.18
C PRO A 469 6.13 10.76 30.12
N TYR A 470 5.37 10.95 29.03
CA TYR A 470 4.56 12.14 28.78
C TYR A 470 3.06 11.83 28.76
N PHE A 471 2.65 10.74 29.39
CA PHE A 471 1.26 10.27 29.44
C PHE A 471 0.25 11.35 29.80
N TYR A 472 0.56 12.20 30.77
CA TYR A 472 -0.31 13.27 31.21
C TYR A 472 -0.30 14.51 30.32
N ASP A 473 0.72 14.65 29.46
CA ASP A 473 0.95 15.84 28.64
C ASP A 473 0.40 15.68 27.22
N HIS A 474 0.44 14.47 26.64
CA HIS A 474 -0.04 14.21 25.29
C HIS A 474 -1.50 13.74 25.24
N LYS A 475 -2.12 13.85 24.07
CA LYS A 475 -3.46 13.33 23.77
C LYS A 475 -3.39 11.99 23.03
N GLY A 476 -2.91 10.97 23.71
CA GLY A 476 -2.88 9.59 23.23
C GLY A 476 -1.65 9.18 22.40
N PHE A 477 -0.94 10.13 21.80
CA PHE A 477 0.20 9.86 20.94
C PHE A 477 1.40 10.74 21.25
N GLU A 478 2.57 10.15 21.17
CA GLU A 478 3.85 10.84 21.31
C GLU A 478 4.58 10.83 19.95
N LEU A 479 4.57 11.98 19.23
CA LEU A 479 5.07 12.10 17.86
C LEU A 479 6.57 11.82 17.75
N GLU A 480 7.37 12.26 18.74
CA GLU A 480 8.81 12.04 18.72
C GLU A 480 9.15 10.55 18.88
N ALA A 481 8.45 9.85 19.78
CA ALA A 481 8.60 8.40 19.94
C ALA A 481 8.20 7.65 18.66
N PHE A 482 7.17 8.12 17.96
CA PHE A 482 6.75 7.56 16.68
C PHE A 482 7.80 7.76 15.59
N GLN A 483 8.32 8.98 15.42
CA GLN A 483 9.40 9.29 14.47
C GLN A 483 10.63 8.41 14.73
N LEU A 484 11.05 8.32 15.99
CA LEU A 484 12.22 7.54 16.37
C LEU A 484 12.04 6.04 16.15
N SER A 485 10.80 5.54 16.34
CA SER A 485 10.45 4.16 16.00
C SER A 485 10.56 3.91 14.50
N LEU A 486 10.05 4.80 13.67
CA LEU A 486 10.15 4.70 12.21
C LEU A 486 11.62 4.71 11.75
N ILE A 487 12.42 5.67 12.23
CA ILE A 487 13.85 5.76 11.91
C ILE A 487 14.57 4.45 12.25
N THR A 488 14.36 3.94 13.47
CA THR A 488 14.99 2.70 13.93
C THR A 488 14.60 1.50 13.07
N ASN A 489 13.29 1.36 12.79
CA ASN A 489 12.78 0.21 12.04
C ASN A 489 13.19 0.25 10.57
N ILE A 490 13.31 1.42 9.94
CA ILE A 490 13.82 1.58 8.58
C ILE A 490 15.30 1.21 8.52
N LYS A 491 16.13 1.69 9.47
CA LYS A 491 17.56 1.36 9.54
C LYS A 491 17.81 -0.13 9.71
N GLU A 492 17.08 -0.73 10.66
CA GLU A 492 17.23 -2.15 10.98
C GLU A 492 16.54 -3.09 9.97
N LYS A 493 15.73 -2.54 9.04
CA LYS A 493 14.92 -3.30 8.06
C LYS A 493 14.03 -4.37 8.71
N LYS A 494 13.70 -4.17 9.98
CA LYS A 494 12.84 -5.05 10.79
C LYS A 494 12.17 -4.25 11.90
N PHE A 495 11.09 -4.77 12.45
CA PHE A 495 10.43 -4.15 13.61
C PHE A 495 11.30 -4.39 14.86
N LYS A 496 12.02 -3.36 15.30
CA LYS A 496 12.88 -3.39 16.49
C LYS A 496 12.35 -2.53 17.61
N ARG A 497 11.67 -1.42 17.29
CA ARG A 497 11.16 -0.46 18.27
C ARG A 497 9.68 -0.19 18.06
N GLY A 498 8.89 -0.27 19.14
CA GLY A 498 7.50 0.20 19.19
C GLY A 498 7.42 1.67 19.60
N ALA A 499 6.25 2.29 19.40
CA ALA A 499 5.92 3.64 19.83
C ALA A 499 4.51 3.67 20.43
N SER A 500 4.11 2.62 21.13
CA SER A 500 2.78 2.56 21.75
C SER A 500 2.80 3.25 23.11
N THR A 501 1.86 4.16 23.32
CA THR A 501 1.60 4.84 24.59
C THR A 501 0.77 3.96 25.53
N ILE A 502 0.63 4.37 26.78
CA ILE A 502 -0.27 3.73 27.75
C ILE A 502 -1.71 3.72 27.21
N SER A 503 -2.19 4.84 26.64
CA SER A 503 -3.53 4.92 26.04
C SER A 503 -3.72 3.92 24.89
N MET A 504 -2.71 3.73 24.03
CA MET A 504 -2.74 2.73 22.96
C MET A 504 -2.76 1.30 23.52
N GLN A 505 -1.96 1.02 24.54
CA GLN A 505 -1.96 -0.29 25.18
C GLN A 505 -3.30 -0.58 25.86
N LEU A 506 -3.90 0.44 26.47
CA LEU A 506 -5.20 0.34 27.13
C LEU A 506 -6.31 0.02 26.15
N VAL A 507 -6.45 0.79 25.06
CA VAL A 507 -7.44 0.56 24.01
C VAL A 507 -7.26 -0.82 23.38
N LYS A 508 -6.03 -1.20 23.07
CA LYS A 508 -5.72 -2.53 22.55
C LYS A 508 -6.22 -3.65 23.48
N ASN A 509 -6.05 -3.49 24.79
CA ASN A 509 -6.43 -4.54 25.74
C ASN A 509 -7.93 -4.58 26.01
N LEU A 510 -8.61 -3.42 26.04
CA LEU A 510 -10.02 -3.33 26.40
C LEU A 510 -10.97 -3.62 25.23
N PHE A 511 -10.63 -3.17 24.02
CA PHE A 511 -11.60 -3.12 22.93
C PHE A 511 -11.19 -3.94 21.71
N LEU A 512 -9.88 -4.19 21.49
CA LEU A 512 -9.44 -4.79 20.24
C LEU A 512 -9.18 -6.28 20.37
N ASN A 513 -9.46 -7.00 19.28
CA ASN A 513 -9.07 -8.40 19.16
C ASN A 513 -7.53 -8.58 19.14
N ARG A 514 -7.03 -9.82 19.29
CA ARG A 514 -5.59 -10.13 19.37
C ARG A 514 -4.91 -10.26 17.99
N ASN A 515 -5.64 -10.12 16.92
CA ASN A 515 -5.14 -10.31 15.57
C ASN A 515 -4.18 -9.19 15.14
N LYS A 516 -3.16 -9.52 14.36
CA LYS A 516 -2.12 -8.57 13.95
C LYS A 516 -2.34 -8.11 12.51
N THR A 517 -3.39 -7.33 12.29
CA THR A 517 -3.66 -6.72 10.97
C THR A 517 -3.27 -5.24 10.96
N MET A 518 -3.05 -4.69 9.77
CA MET A 518 -2.79 -3.25 9.64
C MET A 518 -4.02 -2.42 10.03
N MET A 519 -5.20 -2.86 9.62
CA MET A 519 -6.44 -2.13 9.88
C MET A 519 -6.75 -2.07 11.38
N ARG A 520 -6.49 -3.14 12.13
CA ARG A 520 -6.59 -3.11 13.59
C ARG A 520 -5.69 -2.03 14.22
N LYS A 521 -4.51 -1.78 13.66
CA LYS A 521 -3.63 -0.70 14.18
C LYS A 521 -4.18 0.70 13.86
N PHE A 522 -4.84 0.87 12.72
CA PHE A 522 -5.55 2.11 12.41
C PHE A 522 -6.77 2.30 13.32
N GLU A 523 -7.55 1.25 13.58
CA GLU A 523 -8.66 1.29 14.51
C GLU A 523 -8.19 1.68 15.94
N GLU A 524 -7.07 1.11 16.38
CA GLU A 524 -6.43 1.49 17.66
C GLU A 524 -6.13 2.99 17.72
N ILE A 525 -5.55 3.54 16.65
CA ILE A 525 -5.24 4.97 16.56
C ILE A 525 -6.51 5.82 16.63
N LEU A 526 -7.55 5.48 15.89
CA LEU A 526 -8.81 6.23 15.89
C LEU A 526 -9.50 6.17 17.25
N LEU A 527 -9.57 5.01 17.89
CA LEU A 527 -10.17 4.86 19.21
C LEU A 527 -9.40 5.62 20.28
N VAL A 528 -8.06 5.60 20.23
CA VAL A 528 -7.23 6.39 21.16
C VAL A 528 -7.47 7.88 20.98
N TRP A 529 -7.50 8.35 19.73
CA TRP A 529 -7.81 9.76 19.43
C TRP A 529 -9.17 10.16 20.00
N LEU A 530 -10.22 9.38 19.72
CA LEU A 530 -11.57 9.66 20.22
C LEU A 530 -11.65 9.62 21.75
N MET A 531 -11.01 8.62 22.37
CA MET A 531 -10.96 8.48 23.84
C MET A 531 -10.33 9.72 24.51
N GLU A 532 -9.20 10.14 24.00
CA GLU A 532 -8.46 11.27 24.56
C GLU A 532 -9.14 12.62 24.24
N GLN A 533 -9.68 12.78 23.03
CA GLN A 533 -10.36 14.00 22.62
C GLN A 533 -11.70 14.21 23.35
N SER A 534 -12.42 13.13 23.66
CA SER A 534 -13.70 13.22 24.37
C SER A 534 -13.58 13.81 25.78
N ASN A 535 -12.40 13.67 26.40
CA ASN A 535 -12.14 14.03 27.79
C ASN A 535 -13.19 13.47 28.79
N GLN A 536 -13.92 12.41 28.42
CA GLN A 536 -14.94 11.79 29.25
C GLN A 536 -14.35 10.98 30.39
N VAL A 537 -13.16 10.42 30.17
CA VAL A 537 -12.41 9.62 31.15
C VAL A 537 -11.13 10.35 31.52
N SER A 538 -10.89 10.61 32.79
CA SER A 538 -9.68 11.29 33.22
C SER A 538 -8.42 10.44 33.01
N LYS A 539 -7.27 11.10 32.82
CA LYS A 539 -5.97 10.41 32.71
C LYS A 539 -5.69 9.53 33.95
N ASP A 540 -6.05 9.97 35.13
CA ASP A 540 -5.90 9.18 36.36
C ASP A 540 -6.72 7.89 36.27
N ARG A 541 -7.96 7.96 35.77
CA ARG A 541 -8.81 6.78 35.63
C ARG A 541 -8.27 5.84 34.55
N LEU A 542 -7.78 6.37 33.42
CA LEU A 542 -7.15 5.56 32.39
C LEU A 542 -5.91 4.84 32.95
N PHE A 543 -5.07 5.53 33.68
CA PHE A 543 -3.89 4.93 34.29
C PHE A 543 -4.24 3.91 35.40
N GLU A 544 -5.26 4.20 36.22
CA GLU A 544 -5.80 3.27 37.19
C GLU A 544 -6.26 1.97 36.54
N ILE A 545 -7.06 2.06 35.49
CA ILE A 545 -7.51 0.89 34.72
C ILE A 545 -6.32 0.13 34.15
N TYR A 546 -5.38 0.84 33.51
CA TYR A 546 -4.17 0.24 32.95
C TYR A 546 -3.43 -0.64 33.95
N LEU A 547 -3.10 -0.11 35.15
CA LEU A 547 -2.38 -0.83 36.17
C LEU A 547 -3.15 -2.04 36.73
N ASN A 548 -4.48 -2.03 36.63
CA ASN A 548 -5.35 -3.12 37.10
C ASN A 548 -5.66 -4.19 36.06
N ILE A 549 -5.36 -3.97 34.74
CA ILE A 549 -5.68 -4.95 33.71
C ILE A 549 -4.47 -5.55 33.02
N ILE A 550 -3.30 -4.88 33.03
CA ILE A 550 -2.14 -5.42 32.31
C ILE A 550 -1.68 -6.73 32.95
N GLU A 551 -1.15 -7.62 32.09
CA GLU A 551 -0.55 -8.87 32.50
C GLU A 551 0.86 -8.60 33.05
N TRP A 552 1.13 -9.05 34.24
CA TRP A 552 2.43 -8.94 34.95
C TRP A 552 3.17 -10.27 35.04
N GLY A 553 2.54 -11.36 34.61
CA GLY A 553 3.08 -12.71 34.65
C GLY A 553 2.11 -13.66 33.99
N LYS A 554 2.47 -14.91 33.80
CA LYS A 554 1.56 -15.90 33.21
C LYS A 554 0.28 -15.98 34.05
N ASN A 555 -0.85 -15.51 33.50
CA ASN A 555 -2.15 -15.43 34.16
C ASN A 555 -2.16 -14.58 35.46
N VAL A 556 -1.28 -13.59 35.57
CA VAL A 556 -1.20 -12.62 36.68
C VAL A 556 -1.63 -11.27 36.13
N TYR A 557 -2.81 -10.79 36.52
CA TYR A 557 -3.40 -9.55 36.00
C TYR A 557 -3.63 -8.53 37.11
N GLY A 558 -3.23 -7.30 36.83
CA GLY A 558 -3.36 -6.19 37.73
C GLY A 558 -2.29 -6.14 38.81
N ILE A 559 -2.06 -4.93 39.30
CA ILE A 559 -0.94 -4.62 40.21
C ILE A 559 -1.06 -5.31 41.57
N LYS A 560 -2.28 -5.52 42.08
CA LYS A 560 -2.47 -6.17 43.36
C LYS A 560 -2.02 -7.61 43.32
N GLU A 561 -2.46 -8.32 42.32
CA GLU A 561 -2.07 -9.71 42.11
C GLU A 561 -0.56 -9.84 41.86
N ALA A 562 0.02 -8.91 41.06
CA ALA A 562 1.45 -8.88 40.79
C ALA A 562 2.31 -8.67 42.04
N ALA A 563 1.98 -7.66 42.85
CA ALA A 563 2.69 -7.38 44.10
C ALA A 563 2.63 -8.56 45.09
N GLN A 564 1.45 -9.17 45.18
CA GLN A 564 1.26 -10.36 46.02
C GLN A 564 1.99 -11.57 45.45
N TYR A 565 1.94 -11.77 44.09
CA TYR A 565 2.56 -12.93 43.42
C TYR A 565 4.08 -12.91 43.54
N TYR A 566 4.72 -11.79 43.19
CA TYR A 566 6.19 -11.74 43.19
C TYR A 566 6.79 -11.52 44.57
N PHE A 567 6.17 -10.68 45.42
CA PHE A 567 6.80 -10.17 46.67
C PHE A 567 6.01 -10.44 47.92
N GLY A 568 4.76 -10.94 47.84
CA GLY A 568 3.90 -11.10 49.03
C GLY A 568 3.49 -9.79 49.68
N LYS A 569 3.52 -8.67 48.93
CA LYS A 569 3.28 -7.31 49.42
C LYS A 569 1.97 -6.72 48.91
N SER A 570 1.51 -5.66 49.58
CA SER A 570 0.47 -4.78 49.04
C SER A 570 1.07 -3.85 47.98
N PRO A 571 0.28 -3.40 46.96
CA PRO A 571 0.73 -2.38 46.01
C PRO A 571 1.23 -1.08 46.63
N ALA A 572 0.75 -0.71 47.83
CA ALA A 572 1.18 0.47 48.54
C ALA A 572 2.58 0.35 49.15
N ASP A 573 3.03 -0.89 49.40
CA ASP A 573 4.30 -1.18 50.11
C ASP A 573 5.46 -1.49 49.16
N LEU A 574 5.23 -1.37 47.85
CA LEU A 574 6.27 -1.62 46.83
C LEU A 574 7.37 -0.56 46.92
N GLN A 575 8.61 -1.03 46.93
CA GLN A 575 9.82 -0.22 46.97
C GLN A 575 10.33 0.07 45.55
N ILE A 576 11.33 0.96 45.43
CA ILE A 576 11.90 1.35 44.10
C ILE A 576 12.44 0.14 43.32
N GLY A 577 13.16 -0.78 43.94
CA GLY A 577 13.70 -1.96 43.29
C GLY A 577 12.60 -2.86 42.70
N GLU A 578 11.58 -3.17 43.52
CA GLU A 578 10.43 -3.97 43.07
C GLU A 578 9.63 -3.28 41.99
N SER A 579 9.49 -1.94 42.06
CA SER A 579 8.82 -1.14 41.05
C SER A 579 9.58 -1.15 39.70
N LEU A 580 10.91 -1.04 39.72
CA LEU A 580 11.76 -1.13 38.55
C LEU A 580 11.74 -2.54 37.93
N TYR A 581 11.73 -3.59 38.77
CA TYR A 581 11.57 -4.94 38.27
C TYR A 581 10.21 -5.12 37.60
N LEU A 582 9.11 -4.76 38.23
CA LEU A 582 7.77 -4.87 37.61
C LEU A 582 7.69 -4.12 36.29
N SER A 583 8.20 -2.90 36.22
CA SER A 583 8.21 -2.15 34.96
C SER A 583 9.03 -2.84 33.86
N SER A 584 10.10 -3.55 34.24
CA SER A 584 10.96 -4.25 33.27
C SER A 584 10.26 -5.43 32.56
N ILE A 585 9.25 -6.01 33.20
CA ILE A 585 8.54 -7.17 32.67
C ILE A 585 7.27 -6.83 31.89
N ILE A 586 6.78 -5.58 31.90
CA ILE A 586 5.58 -5.16 31.16
C ILE A 586 5.64 -5.57 29.67
N PRO A 587 6.76 -5.40 28.94
CA PRO A 587 6.84 -5.79 27.54
C PRO A 587 6.80 -7.32 27.31
N ARG A 588 7.20 -8.12 28.31
CA ARG A 588 7.31 -9.59 28.23
C ARG A 588 6.90 -10.27 29.54
N PRO A 589 5.65 -10.10 30.01
CA PRO A 589 5.25 -10.50 31.37
C PRO A 589 5.41 -12.01 31.63
N LYS A 590 5.16 -12.85 30.63
CA LYS A 590 5.23 -14.31 30.78
C LYS A 590 6.62 -14.85 31.05
N THR A 591 7.67 -14.05 30.82
CA THR A 591 9.07 -14.42 31.09
C THR A 591 9.63 -13.81 32.37
N GLY A 592 8.84 -13.10 33.15
CA GLY A 592 9.29 -12.36 34.35
C GLY A 592 10.13 -13.22 35.31
N LEU A 593 9.65 -14.41 35.65
CA LEU A 593 10.37 -15.32 36.56
C LEU A 593 11.78 -15.71 36.08
N SER A 594 12.05 -15.67 34.76
CA SER A 594 13.39 -15.94 34.26
C SER A 594 14.45 -14.92 34.64
N SER A 595 14.02 -13.76 35.14
CA SER A 595 14.87 -12.69 35.66
C SER A 595 15.49 -13.00 37.01
N PHE A 596 15.03 -14.04 37.71
CA PHE A 596 15.54 -14.44 39.02
C PHE A 596 16.43 -15.69 38.92
N ASP A 597 17.39 -15.76 39.81
CA ASP A 597 18.18 -16.94 40.06
C ASP A 597 17.51 -17.91 41.07
N TYR A 598 18.14 -19.01 41.38
CA TYR A 598 17.62 -20.02 42.30
C TYR A 598 17.61 -19.54 43.77
N THR A 599 18.34 -18.47 44.10
CA THR A 599 18.31 -17.85 45.46
C THR A 599 17.16 -16.86 45.61
N GLY A 600 16.53 -16.47 44.50
CA GLY A 600 15.44 -15.50 44.46
C GLY A 600 15.91 -14.06 44.20
N HIS A 601 17.18 -13.84 43.91
CA HIS A 601 17.71 -12.54 43.52
C HIS A 601 17.70 -12.31 42.02
N LEU A 602 17.70 -11.02 41.62
CA LEU A 602 17.72 -10.64 40.20
C LEU A 602 19.06 -10.99 39.52
N LYS A 603 18.98 -11.51 38.31
CA LYS A 603 20.15 -11.78 37.48
C LYS A 603 20.79 -10.47 36.98
N PRO A 604 22.12 -10.43 36.78
CA PRO A 604 22.86 -9.21 36.42
C PRO A 604 22.34 -8.46 35.18
N TRP A 605 21.78 -9.16 34.18
CA TRP A 605 21.28 -8.53 32.96
C TRP A 605 20.10 -7.56 33.21
N VAL A 606 19.38 -7.70 34.31
CA VAL A 606 18.30 -6.75 34.72
C VAL A 606 18.87 -5.43 35.24
N LEU A 607 20.11 -5.41 35.74
CA LEU A 607 20.76 -4.23 36.34
C LEU A 607 20.79 -3.03 35.38
N LYS A 608 20.94 -3.28 34.09
CA LYS A 608 20.93 -2.21 33.09
C LYS A 608 19.62 -1.44 33.09
N HIS A 609 18.49 -2.11 33.22
CA HIS A 609 17.17 -1.47 33.30
C HIS A 609 17.09 -0.57 34.56
N PHE A 610 17.54 -1.07 35.70
CA PHE A 610 17.58 -0.32 36.97
C PHE A 610 18.42 0.94 36.85
N ASN A 611 19.65 0.82 36.36
CA ASN A 611 20.56 1.96 36.23
C ASN A 611 20.03 2.98 35.20
N THR A 612 19.43 2.54 34.09
CA THR A 612 18.87 3.43 33.09
C THR A 612 17.70 4.25 33.65
N TYR A 613 16.67 3.57 34.16
CA TYR A 613 15.46 4.26 34.58
C TYR A 613 15.59 4.91 35.96
N GLY A 614 16.35 4.33 36.87
CA GLY A 614 16.71 4.97 38.11
C GLY A 614 17.45 6.28 37.90
N TYR A 615 18.41 6.33 36.98
CA TYR A 615 19.10 7.56 36.60
C TYR A 615 18.16 8.60 36.00
N ILE A 616 17.26 8.19 35.06
CA ILE A 616 16.26 9.09 34.46
C ILE A 616 15.37 9.70 35.57
N MET A 617 14.86 8.87 36.49
CA MET A 617 14.02 9.34 37.60
C MET A 617 14.78 10.29 38.54
N THR A 618 16.05 10.03 38.81
CA THR A 618 16.91 10.95 39.57
C THR A 618 17.06 12.30 38.87
N LYS A 619 17.34 12.30 37.55
CA LYS A 619 17.50 13.51 36.75
C LYS A 619 16.21 14.34 36.61
N ARG A 620 15.06 13.70 36.74
CA ARG A 620 13.73 14.34 36.77
C ARG A 620 13.28 14.76 38.17
N ASN A 621 14.14 14.65 39.19
CA ASN A 621 13.83 14.95 40.59
C ASN A 621 12.63 14.16 41.12
N GLN A 622 12.39 12.97 40.60
CA GLN A 622 11.24 12.14 41.01
C GLN A 622 11.53 11.26 42.22
N LEU A 623 12.78 11.19 42.64
CA LEU A 623 13.24 10.44 43.83
C LEU A 623 13.60 11.36 44.99
N GLU A 624 13.27 12.65 44.96
CA GLU A 624 13.49 13.57 46.06
C GLU A 624 12.69 13.15 47.31
N GLY A 625 13.37 13.14 48.45
CA GLY A 625 12.78 12.73 49.71
C GLY A 625 12.74 11.22 50.00
N GLU A 626 13.19 10.41 49.03
CA GLU A 626 13.32 8.97 49.23
C GLU A 626 14.78 8.58 49.50
N SER A 627 15.02 7.63 50.41
CA SER A 627 16.33 6.98 50.55
C SER A 627 16.55 6.08 49.35
N VAL A 628 17.42 6.50 48.42
CA VAL A 628 17.71 5.73 47.20
C VAL A 628 18.81 4.70 47.51
N PRO A 629 18.49 3.39 47.51
CA PRO A 629 19.48 2.35 47.75
C PRO A 629 20.51 2.25 46.62
N ALA A 630 21.62 1.57 46.90
CA ALA A 630 22.64 1.28 45.85
C ALA A 630 22.01 0.58 44.65
N ASN A 631 22.38 1.02 43.43
CA ASN A 631 21.82 0.52 42.21
C ASN A 631 20.28 0.49 42.16
N TYR A 632 19.67 1.51 42.78
CA TYR A 632 18.22 1.70 42.85
C TYR A 632 17.46 0.50 43.44
N GLY A 633 18.04 -0.16 44.43
CA GLY A 633 17.43 -1.31 45.12
C GLY A 633 17.49 -2.62 44.35
N PHE A 634 18.38 -2.75 43.34
CA PHE A 634 18.53 -3.98 42.59
C PHE A 634 18.82 -5.21 43.44
N TYR A 635 19.72 -5.06 44.45
CA TYR A 635 20.13 -6.16 45.31
C TYR A 635 19.12 -6.44 46.45
N GLU A 636 18.14 -5.58 46.61
CA GLU A 636 17.11 -5.71 47.66
C GLU A 636 15.86 -6.44 47.15
N VAL A 637 15.76 -6.64 45.82
CA VAL A 637 14.63 -7.36 45.23
C VAL A 637 14.78 -8.85 45.47
N GLU A 638 13.83 -9.41 46.17
CA GLU A 638 13.80 -10.82 46.50
C GLU A 638 12.47 -11.47 46.14
N LEU A 639 12.51 -12.52 45.32
CA LEU A 639 11.36 -13.30 44.89
C LEU A 639 10.84 -14.17 46.02
N GLN A 640 9.52 -14.27 46.20
CA GLN A 640 8.89 -15.18 47.13
C GLN A 640 9.47 -16.60 47.05
N GLN A 641 9.65 -17.25 48.20
CA GLN A 641 10.29 -18.57 48.28
C GLN A 641 9.61 -19.63 47.38
N GLY A 642 8.28 -19.63 47.31
CA GLY A 642 7.50 -20.58 46.52
C GLY A 642 7.65 -20.46 45.00
N LEU A 643 8.19 -19.33 44.51
CA LEU A 643 8.38 -19.07 43.10
C LEU A 643 9.83 -19.15 42.63
N ARG A 644 10.78 -19.38 43.54
CA ARG A 644 12.20 -19.45 43.20
C ARG A 644 12.49 -20.60 42.26
N PRO A 645 13.28 -20.37 41.21
CA PRO A 645 13.69 -21.44 40.28
C PRO A 645 14.40 -22.57 41.00
N ALA A 646 14.21 -23.79 40.57
CA ALA A 646 14.94 -24.94 41.14
C ALA A 646 16.45 -24.80 40.91
N ARG A 647 17.25 -25.17 41.95
CA ARG A 647 18.70 -25.15 41.82
C ARG A 647 19.14 -26.14 40.72
N PRO A 648 19.93 -25.69 39.72
CA PRO A 648 20.42 -26.56 38.67
C PRO A 648 21.24 -27.72 39.26
N LYS A 649 20.96 -28.95 38.78
CA LYS A 649 21.72 -30.12 39.21
C LYS A 649 23.16 -30.00 38.68
N GLY A 650 24.15 -29.91 39.57
CA GLY A 650 25.58 -30.01 39.20
C GLY A 650 26.36 -28.71 39.21
N LEU A 651 25.80 -27.58 39.62
CA LEU A 651 26.57 -26.34 39.79
C LEU A 651 27.29 -26.31 41.14
N THR A 652 28.58 -26.47 41.11
CA THR A 652 29.51 -25.93 42.12
C THR A 652 29.66 -24.42 41.87
N ASP A 653 29.88 -23.63 42.89
CA ASP A 653 29.84 -22.16 42.95
C ASP A 653 30.86 -21.40 42.05
N SER A 654 31.39 -22.01 40.98
CA SER A 654 32.39 -21.39 40.13
C SER A 654 32.23 -21.87 38.66
N MET A 655 31.32 -21.36 37.89
CA MET A 655 31.40 -21.38 36.40
C MET A 655 30.31 -20.53 35.78
N MET A 656 30.57 -19.24 35.65
CA MET A 656 30.10 -18.44 34.53
C MET A 656 31.26 -18.44 33.50
N THR A 657 31.06 -18.97 32.32
CA THR A 657 32.10 -18.97 31.31
C THR A 657 32.22 -17.56 30.65
N HIS A 658 33.47 -17.24 30.29
CA HIS A 658 33.85 -15.91 29.74
C HIS A 658 33.16 -15.61 28.41
N ASP A 659 32.68 -16.64 27.67
CA ASP A 659 31.98 -16.49 26.38
C ASP A 659 30.50 -16.03 26.55
N ASP A 660 29.81 -16.48 27.60
CA ASP A 660 28.42 -16.01 27.89
C ASP A 660 28.39 -14.51 28.23
N ILE A 661 29.48 -13.99 28.80
CA ILE A 661 29.62 -12.56 29.14
C ILE A 661 29.94 -11.71 27.90
N LYS A 662 30.68 -12.25 26.93
CA LYS A 662 31.15 -11.51 25.75
C LYS A 662 30.03 -11.25 24.75
N ASP A 663 29.19 -12.24 24.44
CA ASP A 663 28.03 -12.08 23.56
C ASP A 663 26.99 -11.12 24.15
N MET A 664 26.88 -11.08 25.49
CA MET A 664 26.03 -10.10 26.20
C MET A 664 26.59 -8.67 26.16
N VAL A 665 27.93 -8.49 26.14
CA VAL A 665 28.58 -7.18 26.15
C VAL A 665 28.50 -6.54 24.75
N ASP A 666 28.66 -7.30 23.66
CA ASP A 666 28.63 -6.78 22.28
C ASP A 666 27.20 -6.36 21.84
N GLU A 667 26.14 -7.05 22.31
CA GLU A 667 24.75 -6.58 22.16
C GLU A 667 24.46 -5.31 22.98
N ILE A 668 25.11 -5.17 24.13
CA ILE A 668 24.95 -4.06 25.06
C ILE A 668 25.52 -2.75 24.52
N ASP A 669 26.71 -2.76 23.89
CA ASP A 669 27.38 -1.54 23.44
C ASP A 669 26.69 -0.84 22.25
N GLN A 670 26.07 -1.59 21.34
CA GLN A 670 25.29 -1.01 20.24
C GLN A 670 23.97 -0.39 20.71
N GLU A 671 23.29 -0.99 21.70
CA GLU A 671 22.10 -0.40 22.31
C GLU A 671 22.40 0.84 23.17
N GLU A 672 23.58 0.89 23.80
CA GLU A 672 23.95 2.00 24.69
C GLU A 672 24.18 3.32 23.96
N ALA A 673 24.75 3.29 22.75
CA ALA A 673 24.91 4.47 21.92
C ALA A 673 23.55 5.08 21.50
N ILE A 674 22.58 4.24 21.15
CA ILE A 674 21.22 4.67 20.78
C ILE A 674 20.46 5.19 22.00
N ARG A 675 20.63 4.56 23.17
CA ARG A 675 19.96 4.98 24.42
C ARG A 675 20.54 6.27 24.99
N ARG A 676 21.85 6.53 24.89
CA ARG A 676 22.43 7.82 25.31
C ARG A 676 21.83 8.98 24.53
N THR A 677 21.71 8.85 23.22
CA THR A 677 21.08 9.87 22.38
C THR A 677 19.59 10.06 22.76
N LEU A 678 18.91 8.99 23.14
CA LEU A 678 17.51 9.03 23.59
C LEU A 678 17.37 9.72 24.96
N ILE A 679 18.24 9.36 25.91
CA ILE A 679 18.25 9.95 27.26
C ILE A 679 18.54 11.45 27.16
N GLU A 680 19.50 11.86 26.30
CA GLU A 680 19.81 13.28 26.07
C GLU A 680 18.62 14.04 25.48
N ARG A 681 17.89 13.45 24.52
CA ARG A 681 16.66 14.04 23.97
C ARG A 681 15.53 14.07 24.99
N LEU A 682 15.31 13.01 25.76
CA LEU A 682 14.32 12.96 26.85
C LEU A 682 14.60 13.99 27.95
N LEU A 683 15.86 14.40 28.10
CA LEU A 683 16.29 15.45 29.04
C LEU A 683 16.31 16.85 28.40
N GLY A 684 15.82 17.00 27.14
CA GLY A 684 15.78 18.27 26.45
C GLY A 684 17.17 18.82 26.04
N ARG A 685 18.18 17.97 25.88
CA ARG A 685 19.52 18.35 25.43
C ARG A 685 19.76 17.92 23.98
N GLU A 686 20.22 18.84 23.14
CA GLU A 686 20.65 18.49 21.80
C GLU A 686 21.83 17.50 21.84
N PRO A 687 21.82 16.44 21.02
CA PRO A 687 22.95 15.53 20.94
C PRO A 687 24.18 16.28 20.44
N LYS A 688 25.28 16.19 21.18
CA LYS A 688 26.57 16.70 20.70
C LYS A 688 26.93 15.97 19.41
N THR A 689 26.93 16.67 18.28
CA THR A 689 27.53 16.19 17.03
C THR A 689 28.98 15.84 17.31
N LYS A 690 29.37 14.60 17.09
CA LYS A 690 30.78 14.26 17.03
C LYS A 690 31.36 14.97 15.79
N ASP A 691 32.09 16.03 16.01
CA ASP A 691 33.07 16.51 15.04
C ASP A 691 34.16 15.44 14.95
N ASN A 692 34.30 14.91 13.76
CA ASN A 692 35.28 14.16 12.99
C ASN A 692 34.78 12.92 12.33
#